data_777f85159185e40d3c71a88090a9b626
#
_entry.id   777f85159185e40d3c71a88090a9b626
#
_cell.length_a   1.000
_cell.length_b   1.000
_cell.length_c   1.000
_cell.angle_alpha   90.00
_cell.angle_beta   90.00
_cell.angle_gamma   90.00
#
_symmetry.space_group_name_H-M   'P 1'
#
loop_
_entity.id
_entity.type
_entity.pdbx_description
1 polymer ?
#
loop_
_entity_poly.entity_id
_entity_poly.type
_entity_poly.pdbx_seq_one_letter_code
_entity_poly.pdbx_strand_id
1 'polypeptide(L)'
;MDERNNIDKEREIAEEKLVGDAFQRLLNDYLSTRHRKKVDIITKAFNFAKQAHKGVRRLSGEPYIMHPIAVAQIACSEMGLGSTSISAALLHDVVEDTDYTVEDIENIFGPKIAQIVDGLTKISGGIFGDQASAQAENFKKLLLTMSDDIRVILIKICDRLHNMRTLDSQPANKQYKIAGETLYIYAPLANRLGLNKIKTELENLSFKFEHPEEYKSIESKLADTKASLDSLFDDFTGPIKQALDRMGLEYEIKARVKSPYSIWNKMQNKHVSFDQVYDILAVRIIFKPKKREEEVNECFNIYVAISQIYKSHPDRLRDWVNHPKANGYQALHVTLMSKQGRWIEVQIRSERMDEVAEQGFAAHWKYKEGDEITEDEGELNNWLRTIKEILDDPQPDAMDFLDAIKLNLFASEIFVFTPKGEIKTMPAGCTALDFAFQIHTFLGSHCIGAKVNHKLVPLSHKLQSGDQVEILTSNSQHVQPSWINFASTAKAKAKIQAILRREAREIQKQGEEILSEFLSKHSLEINSSVIDKLCEFHEVQKPDELFKAIGKKNIILSDKDIDEINGKRKQNSAVTWRKFVPFLGKEKKKGNENKKPNYFIVKEGFNRKKPIYITDDNINQFIFPDCCHPIPGDDALGFIDGKNRIEIHKRSCPVAAKLKSGYGNRILDAKWDMHKKLLFDAVIEIKGIDRIGMLNEVTQVISDELNVNIHRVTLSCEEGIFDGTLELRIHDRDDVRTIMGKLKKVEGLQEIKQIL
;
A
#
# COMPACT_ATOMS: atom_id res chain seq x y z
N MET A 1 23.48 -45.80 -23.07
CA MET A 1 22.96 -45.77 -21.70
C MET A 1 24.00 -45.38 -20.66
N ASP A 2 25.25 -45.78 -20.82
CA ASP A 2 26.31 -45.46 -19.84
C ASP A 2 26.73 -43.98 -19.78
N GLU A 3 26.78 -43.26 -20.91
CA GLU A 3 27.17 -41.82 -20.92
C GLU A 3 26.12 -40.95 -20.22
N ARG A 4 24.83 -41.21 -20.38
CA ARG A 4 23.76 -40.49 -19.65
C ARG A 4 23.82 -40.73 -18.14
N ASN A 5 24.02 -41.98 -17.74
CA ASN A 5 24.19 -42.32 -16.32
C ASN A 5 25.43 -41.68 -15.68
N ASN A 6 26.49 -41.44 -16.45
CA ASN A 6 27.71 -40.79 -15.94
C ASN A 6 27.51 -39.29 -15.79
N ILE A 7 26.83 -38.63 -16.76
CA ILE A 7 26.47 -37.22 -16.71
C ILE A 7 25.52 -36.91 -15.53
N ASP A 8 24.54 -37.77 -15.31
CA ASP A 8 23.59 -37.63 -14.21
C ASP A 8 24.28 -37.78 -12.84
N LYS A 9 25.22 -38.70 -12.69
CA LYS A 9 26.04 -38.86 -11.49
C LYS A 9 26.97 -37.67 -11.22
N GLU A 10 27.63 -37.15 -12.24
CA GLU A 10 28.49 -35.99 -12.12
C GLU A 10 27.67 -34.74 -11.71
N ARG A 11 26.49 -34.60 -12.26
CA ARG A 11 25.53 -33.57 -11.87
C ARG A 11 25.09 -33.70 -10.42
N GLU A 12 24.71 -34.88 -9.97
CA GLU A 12 24.33 -35.14 -8.57
C GLU A 12 25.47 -34.79 -7.60
N ILE A 13 26.70 -35.17 -7.91
CA ILE A 13 27.89 -34.85 -7.09
C ILE A 13 28.12 -33.33 -7.04
N ALA A 14 27.98 -32.63 -8.17
CA ALA A 14 28.13 -31.19 -8.23
C ALA A 14 27.03 -30.46 -7.43
N GLU A 15 25.79 -30.92 -7.52
CA GLU A 15 24.65 -30.40 -6.76
C GLU A 15 24.79 -30.65 -5.26
N GLU A 16 25.22 -31.85 -4.86
CA GLU A 16 25.49 -32.19 -3.45
C GLU A 16 26.57 -31.28 -2.85
N LYS A 17 27.63 -31.01 -3.61
CA LYS A 17 28.66 -30.07 -3.22
C LYS A 17 28.11 -28.66 -3.08
N LEU A 18 27.32 -28.19 -4.06
CA LEU A 18 26.71 -26.86 -4.05
C LEU A 18 25.84 -26.66 -2.80
N VAL A 19 24.99 -27.65 -2.48
CA VAL A 19 24.12 -27.64 -1.30
C VAL A 19 24.94 -27.64 -0.02
N GLY A 20 26.00 -28.49 0.04
CA GLY A 20 26.94 -28.55 1.16
C GLY A 20 27.65 -27.22 1.41
N ASP A 21 28.18 -26.60 0.35
CA ASP A 21 28.89 -25.31 0.42
C ASP A 21 27.94 -24.16 0.86
N ALA A 22 26.69 -24.18 0.41
CA ALA A 22 25.68 -23.22 0.82
C ALA A 22 25.31 -23.35 2.31
N PHE A 23 25.10 -24.58 2.77
CA PHE A 23 24.83 -24.85 4.17
C PHE A 23 26.03 -24.51 5.09
N GLN A 24 27.25 -24.81 4.66
CA GLN A 24 28.46 -24.47 5.40
C GLN A 24 28.62 -22.95 5.54
N ARG A 25 28.27 -22.17 4.51
CA ARG A 25 28.25 -20.69 4.60
C ARG A 25 27.24 -20.23 5.67
N LEU A 26 26.02 -20.76 5.66
CA LEU A 26 25.02 -20.47 6.69
C LEU A 26 25.55 -20.74 8.10
N LEU A 27 26.21 -21.88 8.31
CA LEU A 27 26.79 -22.24 9.62
C LEU A 27 27.93 -21.30 10.02
N ASN A 28 28.80 -20.93 9.10
CA ASN A 28 29.91 -20.01 9.35
C ASN A 28 29.38 -18.63 9.77
N ASP A 29 28.37 -18.13 9.07
CA ASP A 29 27.74 -16.85 9.40
C ASP A 29 27.03 -16.92 10.75
N TYR A 30 26.29 -18.00 11.04
CA TYR A 30 25.67 -18.20 12.36
C TYR A 30 26.72 -18.26 13.48
N LEU A 31 27.85 -18.94 13.27
CA LEU A 31 28.95 -19.02 14.23
C LEU A 31 29.65 -17.67 14.48
N SER A 32 29.58 -16.74 13.52
CA SER A 32 30.10 -15.38 13.69
C SER A 32 29.15 -14.48 14.50
N THR A 33 27.88 -14.84 14.65
CA THR A 33 26.92 -14.06 15.43
C THR A 33 27.19 -14.12 16.95
N ARG A 34 26.57 -13.22 17.72
CA ARG A 34 26.64 -13.22 19.19
C ARG A 34 25.66 -14.21 19.84
N HIS A 35 24.83 -14.91 19.08
CA HIS A 35 23.86 -15.87 19.61
C HIS A 35 24.52 -17.09 20.25
N ARG A 36 23.78 -17.72 21.17
CA ARG A 36 24.17 -19.00 21.77
C ARG A 36 24.30 -20.07 20.67
N LYS A 37 25.45 -20.73 20.60
CA LYS A 37 25.78 -21.67 19.51
C LYS A 37 25.01 -22.98 19.63
N LYS A 38 23.88 -23.07 18.93
CA LYS A 38 23.02 -24.26 18.86
C LYS A 38 23.07 -24.83 17.44
N VAL A 39 24.22 -25.29 17.00
CA VAL A 39 24.47 -25.82 15.65
C VAL A 39 23.68 -27.10 15.39
N ASP A 40 23.54 -27.97 16.39
CA ASP A 40 22.91 -29.28 16.24
C ASP A 40 21.47 -29.20 15.72
N ILE A 41 20.68 -28.26 16.26
CA ILE A 41 19.27 -28.12 15.84
C ILE A 41 19.16 -27.57 14.41
N ILE A 42 20.07 -26.66 14.01
CA ILE A 42 20.12 -26.12 12.65
C ILE A 42 20.52 -27.24 11.67
N THR A 43 21.54 -28.04 12.02
CA THR A 43 21.99 -29.16 11.19
C THR A 43 20.90 -30.22 11.07
N LYS A 44 20.18 -30.51 12.16
CA LYS A 44 19.05 -31.44 12.16
C LYS A 44 17.93 -30.93 11.24
N ALA A 45 17.59 -29.63 11.32
CA ALA A 45 16.56 -29.02 10.45
C ALA A 45 16.95 -29.05 8.98
N PHE A 46 18.22 -28.74 8.67
CA PHE A 46 18.74 -28.83 7.30
C PHE A 46 18.65 -30.25 6.72
N ASN A 47 19.14 -31.25 7.48
CA ASN A 47 19.11 -32.64 7.02
C ASN A 47 17.68 -33.13 6.80
N PHE A 48 16.74 -32.75 7.67
CA PHE A 48 15.33 -33.06 7.55
C PHE A 48 14.72 -32.42 6.32
N ALA A 49 14.89 -31.11 6.12
CA ALA A 49 14.38 -30.38 4.96
C ALA A 49 14.99 -30.90 3.64
N LYS A 50 16.29 -31.23 3.63
CA LYS A 50 16.98 -31.83 2.47
C LYS A 50 16.38 -33.17 2.09
N GLN A 51 16.04 -34.01 3.09
CA GLN A 51 15.40 -35.28 2.84
C GLN A 51 13.96 -35.10 2.37
N ALA A 52 13.20 -34.20 2.97
CA ALA A 52 11.80 -33.94 2.64
C ALA A 52 11.64 -33.43 1.19
N HIS A 53 12.54 -32.57 0.72
CA HIS A 53 12.52 -32.03 -0.66
C HIS A 53 13.42 -32.79 -1.65
N LYS A 54 13.80 -34.05 -1.33
CA LYS A 54 14.66 -34.81 -2.21
C LYS A 54 14.01 -35.07 -3.58
N GLY A 55 14.74 -34.68 -4.65
CA GLY A 55 14.25 -34.85 -6.04
C GLY A 55 13.38 -33.69 -6.54
N VAL A 56 12.95 -32.76 -5.68
CA VAL A 56 12.19 -31.59 -6.09
C VAL A 56 13.12 -30.49 -6.63
N ARG A 57 12.70 -29.82 -7.71
CA ARG A 57 13.47 -28.75 -8.38
C ARG A 57 12.66 -27.47 -8.50
N ARG A 58 13.36 -26.34 -8.42
CA ARG A 58 12.79 -25.03 -8.77
C ARG A 58 12.68 -24.88 -10.29
N LEU A 59 11.91 -23.87 -10.74
CA LEU A 59 11.80 -23.53 -12.17
C LEU A 59 13.16 -23.07 -12.77
N SER A 60 14.08 -22.56 -11.95
CA SER A 60 15.47 -22.26 -12.32
C SER A 60 16.31 -23.52 -12.61
N GLY A 61 15.79 -24.71 -12.25
CA GLY A 61 16.45 -26.00 -12.45
C GLY A 61 17.34 -26.46 -11.29
N GLU A 62 17.58 -25.62 -10.27
CA GLU A 62 18.36 -25.96 -9.07
C GLU A 62 17.56 -26.84 -8.09
N PRO A 63 18.24 -27.63 -7.21
CA PRO A 63 17.57 -28.39 -6.15
C PRO A 63 16.73 -27.47 -5.25
N TYR A 64 15.51 -27.88 -4.88
CA TYR A 64 14.58 -27.06 -4.10
C TYR A 64 15.16 -26.59 -2.76
N ILE A 65 15.94 -27.45 -2.10
CA ILE A 65 16.57 -27.17 -0.80
C ILE A 65 17.44 -25.90 -0.79
N MET A 66 17.90 -25.42 -1.96
CA MET A 66 18.66 -24.16 -2.06
C MET A 66 17.82 -22.95 -1.63
N HIS A 67 16.49 -23.01 -1.82
CA HIS A 67 15.59 -21.96 -1.37
C HIS A 67 15.50 -21.86 0.16
N PRO A 68 15.15 -22.91 0.91
CA PRO A 68 15.17 -22.87 2.37
C PRO A 68 16.53 -22.46 2.96
N ILE A 69 17.64 -22.91 2.37
CA ILE A 69 18.98 -22.48 2.81
C ILE A 69 19.15 -20.98 2.60
N ALA A 70 18.76 -20.44 1.44
CA ALA A 70 18.87 -19.01 1.16
C ALA A 70 17.98 -18.17 2.07
N VAL A 71 16.75 -18.61 2.35
CA VAL A 71 15.85 -17.96 3.32
C VAL A 71 16.47 -17.95 4.72
N ALA A 72 17.01 -19.08 5.16
CA ALA A 72 17.72 -19.20 6.44
C ALA A 72 18.98 -18.33 6.49
N GLN A 73 19.70 -18.21 5.36
CA GLN A 73 20.87 -17.33 5.23
C GLN A 73 20.49 -15.86 5.41
N ILE A 74 19.41 -15.39 4.77
CA ILE A 74 18.89 -14.04 4.92
C ILE A 74 18.47 -13.80 6.38
N ALA A 75 17.75 -14.74 6.98
CA ALA A 75 17.31 -14.67 8.38
C ALA A 75 18.51 -14.56 9.35
N CYS A 76 19.60 -15.27 9.09
CA CYS A 76 20.81 -15.26 9.90
C CYS A 76 21.63 -13.98 9.68
N SER A 77 22.05 -13.72 8.42
CA SER A 77 23.07 -12.71 8.12
C SER A 77 22.50 -11.31 7.95
N GLU A 78 21.28 -11.15 7.40
CA GLU A 78 20.68 -9.85 7.16
C GLU A 78 19.75 -9.39 8.28
N MET A 79 19.04 -10.32 8.95
CA MET A 79 18.16 -9.99 10.06
C MET A 79 18.73 -10.34 11.45
N GLY A 80 19.82 -11.10 11.53
CA GLY A 80 20.46 -11.46 12.79
C GLY A 80 19.62 -12.38 13.67
N LEU A 81 18.75 -13.23 13.09
CA LEU A 81 17.87 -14.12 13.84
C LEU A 81 18.64 -15.36 14.38
N GLY A 82 18.17 -15.90 15.53
CA GLY A 82 18.79 -17.02 16.21
C GLY A 82 18.38 -18.40 15.69
N SER A 83 18.94 -19.45 16.29
CA SER A 83 18.79 -20.86 15.85
C SER A 83 17.34 -21.33 15.66
N THR A 84 16.40 -20.91 16.50
CA THR A 84 14.97 -21.27 16.38
C THR A 84 14.38 -20.77 15.07
N SER A 85 14.64 -19.49 14.74
CA SER A 85 14.14 -18.87 13.50
C SER A 85 14.85 -19.43 12.26
N ILE A 86 16.17 -19.69 12.34
CA ILE A 86 16.96 -20.32 11.27
C ILE A 86 16.43 -21.71 10.98
N SER A 87 16.16 -22.52 12.02
CA SER A 87 15.59 -23.86 11.87
C SER A 87 14.18 -23.81 11.28
N ALA A 88 13.34 -22.87 11.74
CA ALA A 88 12.01 -22.69 11.17
C ALA A 88 12.06 -22.23 9.68
N ALA A 89 13.04 -21.38 9.34
CA ALA A 89 13.28 -20.96 7.96
C ALA A 89 13.73 -22.12 7.04
N LEU A 90 14.52 -23.06 7.56
CA LEU A 90 14.88 -24.27 6.82
C LEU A 90 13.69 -25.23 6.61
N LEU A 91 12.70 -25.20 7.50
CA LEU A 91 11.54 -26.08 7.53
C LEU A 91 10.26 -25.46 6.97
N HIS A 92 10.27 -24.18 6.55
CA HIS A 92 9.05 -23.40 6.30
C HIS A 92 8.13 -23.96 5.24
N ASP A 93 8.67 -24.62 4.20
CA ASP A 93 7.90 -25.22 3.11
C ASP A 93 7.68 -26.74 3.30
N VAL A 94 8.26 -27.36 4.34
CA VAL A 94 8.17 -28.82 4.49
C VAL A 94 6.73 -29.28 4.68
N VAL A 95 5.96 -28.58 5.53
CA VAL A 95 4.55 -28.96 5.79
C VAL A 95 3.64 -28.60 4.60
N GLU A 96 4.01 -27.61 3.78
CA GLU A 96 3.22 -27.19 2.63
C GLU A 96 3.44 -28.08 1.40
N ASP A 97 4.70 -28.42 1.15
CA ASP A 97 5.12 -29.09 -0.09
C ASP A 97 5.33 -30.61 0.05
N THR A 98 5.17 -31.16 1.25
CA THR A 98 5.40 -32.60 1.51
C THR A 98 4.31 -33.21 2.41
N ASP A 99 4.36 -34.51 2.63
CA ASP A 99 3.38 -35.25 3.45
C ASP A 99 3.59 -35.10 4.97
N TYR A 100 4.62 -34.34 5.40
CA TYR A 100 4.87 -34.09 6.82
C TYR A 100 3.88 -33.11 7.42
N THR A 101 3.45 -33.39 8.65
CA THR A 101 2.50 -32.57 9.40
C THR A 101 3.20 -31.63 10.41
N VAL A 102 2.46 -30.64 10.92
CA VAL A 102 2.96 -29.79 12.02
C VAL A 102 3.29 -30.61 13.28
N GLU A 103 2.52 -31.69 13.54
CA GLU A 103 2.75 -32.61 14.66
C GLU A 103 4.08 -33.34 14.51
N ASP A 104 4.48 -33.74 13.29
CA ASP A 104 5.78 -34.33 13.02
C ASP A 104 6.91 -33.35 13.34
N ILE A 105 6.73 -32.07 12.93
CA ILE A 105 7.71 -31.03 13.25
C ILE A 105 7.78 -30.78 14.76
N GLU A 106 6.65 -30.80 15.47
CA GLU A 106 6.62 -30.64 16.94
C GLU A 106 7.36 -31.76 17.64
N ASN A 107 7.10 -33.00 17.26
CA ASN A 107 7.74 -34.17 17.86
C ASN A 107 9.26 -34.21 17.64
N ILE A 108 9.74 -33.68 16.50
CA ILE A 108 11.16 -33.73 16.13
C ILE A 108 11.93 -32.52 16.63
N PHE A 109 11.35 -31.31 16.55
CA PHE A 109 12.03 -30.03 16.77
C PHE A 109 11.49 -29.24 17.97
N GLY A 110 10.40 -29.68 18.58
CA GLY A 110 9.74 -29.08 19.73
C GLY A 110 8.71 -28.02 19.36
N PRO A 111 7.85 -27.63 20.33
CA PRO A 111 6.65 -26.84 20.10
C PRO A 111 6.95 -25.44 19.54
N LYS A 112 8.08 -24.84 19.91
CA LYS A 112 8.41 -23.46 19.50
C LYS A 112 8.73 -23.34 18.01
N ILE A 113 9.43 -24.32 17.44
CA ILE A 113 9.73 -24.36 15.99
C ILE A 113 8.47 -24.74 15.23
N ALA A 114 7.71 -25.74 15.73
CA ALA A 114 6.45 -26.16 15.13
C ALA A 114 5.43 -25.02 15.05
N GLN A 115 5.30 -24.21 16.11
CA GLN A 115 4.41 -23.05 16.12
C GLN A 115 4.77 -22.02 15.04
N ILE A 116 6.06 -21.74 14.83
CA ILE A 116 6.51 -20.82 13.79
C ILE A 116 6.22 -21.40 12.40
N VAL A 117 6.52 -22.70 12.18
CA VAL A 117 6.27 -23.38 10.90
C VAL A 117 4.77 -23.44 10.60
N ASP A 118 3.92 -23.78 11.59
CA ASP A 118 2.46 -23.74 11.46
C ASP A 118 1.95 -22.35 11.05
N GLY A 119 2.51 -21.29 11.67
CA GLY A 119 2.24 -19.92 11.30
C GLY A 119 2.58 -19.60 9.84
N LEU A 120 3.72 -20.07 9.36
CA LEU A 120 4.17 -19.90 7.98
C LEU A 120 3.30 -20.67 6.97
N THR A 121 2.89 -21.89 7.30
CA THR A 121 2.07 -22.77 6.46
C THR A 121 0.63 -22.27 6.35
N LYS A 122 0.01 -21.82 7.44
CA LYS A 122 -1.36 -21.29 7.46
C LYS A 122 -1.57 -20.10 6.53
N ILE A 123 -0.50 -19.40 6.19
CA ILE A 123 -0.52 -18.25 5.29
C ILE A 123 -0.63 -18.67 3.83
N SER A 124 -0.14 -19.86 3.49
CA SER A 124 -0.06 -20.37 2.11
C SER A 124 -1.31 -21.14 1.69
N GLY A 125 -2.03 -21.79 2.62
CA GLY A 125 -3.20 -22.64 2.38
C GLY A 125 -4.50 -21.84 2.25
N GLY A 126 -4.85 -21.37 1.07
CA GLY A 126 -6.17 -20.80 0.77
C GLY A 126 -7.25 -21.86 0.64
N ILE A 127 -8.08 -22.05 1.66
CA ILE A 127 -9.18 -23.04 1.70
C ILE A 127 -10.54 -22.39 1.43
N PHE A 128 -10.78 -21.50 0.49
CA PHE A 128 -12.16 -21.21 0.06
C PHE A 128 -12.21 -20.54 -1.32
N GLY A 129 -13.20 -20.93 -2.11
CA GLY A 129 -13.37 -20.63 -3.50
C GLY A 129 -14.07 -19.31 -3.78
N ASP A 130 -13.35 -18.27 -3.78
CA ASP A 130 -13.44 -17.08 -4.63
C ASP A 130 -12.08 -16.39 -4.54
N GLN A 131 -11.34 -16.39 -5.64
CA GLN A 131 -9.90 -16.15 -5.63
C GLN A 131 -9.49 -14.73 -5.18
N ALA A 132 -10.42 -13.79 -5.10
CA ALA A 132 -10.18 -12.44 -4.62
C ALA A 132 -10.25 -12.32 -3.08
N SER A 133 -11.12 -13.08 -2.46
CA SER A 133 -11.22 -13.23 -1.00
C SER A 133 -9.99 -13.92 -0.42
N ALA A 134 -9.38 -14.86 -1.16
CA ALA A 134 -8.27 -15.67 -0.68
C ALA A 134 -6.99 -14.86 -0.38
N GLN A 135 -6.65 -13.81 -1.17
CA GLN A 135 -5.46 -13.00 -0.90
C GLN A 135 -5.65 -12.08 0.32
N ALA A 136 -6.82 -11.48 0.47
CA ALA A 136 -7.15 -10.67 1.63
C ALA A 136 -7.23 -11.52 2.89
N GLU A 137 -7.78 -12.73 2.80
CA GLU A 137 -7.81 -13.70 3.90
C GLU A 137 -6.41 -14.21 4.25
N ASN A 138 -5.55 -14.49 3.26
CA ASN A 138 -4.16 -14.87 3.51
C ASN A 138 -3.40 -13.74 4.19
N PHE A 139 -3.65 -12.50 3.79
CA PHE A 139 -3.03 -11.35 4.45
C PHE A 139 -3.59 -11.12 5.86
N LYS A 140 -4.90 -11.33 6.06
CA LYS A 140 -5.53 -11.32 7.39
C LYS A 140 -4.91 -12.39 8.30
N LYS A 141 -4.74 -13.62 7.80
CA LYS A 141 -4.08 -14.71 8.53
C LYS A 141 -2.62 -14.38 8.85
N LEU A 142 -1.88 -13.81 7.88
CA LEU A 142 -0.50 -13.34 8.10
C LEU A 142 -0.42 -12.38 9.29
N LEU A 143 -1.30 -11.39 9.33
CA LEU A 143 -1.31 -10.38 10.39
C LEU A 143 -1.76 -10.96 11.74
N LEU A 144 -2.73 -11.87 11.76
CA LEU A 144 -3.15 -12.57 12.98
C LEU A 144 -2.00 -13.42 13.55
N THR A 145 -1.33 -14.19 12.70
CA THR A 145 -0.20 -15.03 13.13
C THR A 145 0.98 -14.19 13.60
N MET A 146 1.20 -13.01 12.98
CA MET A 146 2.21 -12.05 13.40
C MET A 146 1.96 -11.51 14.82
N SER A 147 0.68 -11.36 15.22
CA SER A 147 0.35 -10.91 16.58
C SER A 147 0.72 -11.91 17.65
N ASP A 148 0.87 -13.20 17.29
CA ASP A 148 1.23 -14.27 18.21
C ASP A 148 2.77 -14.50 18.27
N ASP A 149 3.45 -14.42 17.12
CA ASP A 149 4.91 -14.47 17.03
C ASP A 149 5.45 -13.70 15.82
N ILE A 150 6.11 -12.59 16.09
CA ILE A 150 6.66 -11.71 15.05
C ILE A 150 7.71 -12.40 14.15
N ARG A 151 8.35 -13.47 14.61
CA ARG A 151 9.34 -14.21 13.81
C ARG A 151 8.74 -14.82 12.58
N VAL A 152 7.44 -15.14 12.58
CA VAL A 152 6.71 -15.63 11.40
C VAL A 152 6.79 -14.62 10.25
N ILE A 153 6.49 -13.34 10.53
CA ILE A 153 6.54 -12.30 9.48
C ILE A 153 7.99 -12.03 9.03
N LEU A 154 8.95 -12.05 9.96
CA LEU A 154 10.36 -11.86 9.62
C LEU A 154 10.85 -12.94 8.65
N ILE A 155 10.53 -14.22 8.91
CA ILE A 155 10.88 -15.32 8.00
C ILE A 155 10.13 -15.20 6.68
N LYS A 156 8.85 -14.79 6.70
CA LYS A 156 8.08 -14.59 5.46
C LYS A 156 8.60 -13.44 4.60
N ILE A 157 9.18 -12.39 5.22
CA ILE A 157 9.89 -11.33 4.51
C ILE A 157 11.19 -11.88 3.89
N CYS A 158 11.93 -12.77 4.58
CA CYS A 158 13.12 -13.44 4.03
C CYS A 158 12.76 -14.30 2.82
N ASP A 159 11.69 -15.10 2.92
CA ASP A 159 11.15 -15.90 1.83
C ASP A 159 10.77 -15.02 0.64
N ARG A 160 10.01 -13.95 0.87
CA ARG A 160 9.64 -13.00 -0.18
C ARG A 160 10.86 -12.35 -0.84
N LEU A 161 11.86 -11.96 -0.06
CA LEU A 161 13.08 -11.36 -0.59
C LEU A 161 13.85 -12.33 -1.49
N HIS A 162 14.01 -13.59 -1.07
CA HIS A 162 14.64 -14.59 -1.90
C HIS A 162 13.83 -14.87 -3.18
N ASN A 163 12.52 -14.97 -3.08
CA ASN A 163 11.64 -15.11 -4.24
C ASN A 163 11.75 -13.94 -5.22
N MET A 164 11.90 -12.71 -4.73
CA MET A 164 12.14 -11.53 -5.56
C MET A 164 13.52 -11.55 -6.23
N ARG A 165 14.56 -12.00 -5.53
CA ARG A 165 15.92 -12.14 -6.09
C ARG A 165 16.00 -13.19 -7.22
N THR A 166 15.09 -14.18 -7.22
CA THR A 166 15.04 -15.27 -8.20
C THR A 166 13.85 -15.17 -9.16
N LEU A 167 13.19 -14.01 -9.22
CA LEU A 167 11.92 -13.83 -9.92
C LEU A 167 12.06 -13.89 -11.44
N ASP A 168 13.25 -13.64 -11.99
CA ASP A 168 13.51 -13.71 -13.43
C ASP A 168 13.16 -15.07 -14.07
N SER A 169 13.19 -16.16 -13.30
CA SER A 169 12.82 -17.52 -13.75
C SER A 169 11.31 -17.75 -13.89
N GLN A 170 10.48 -16.84 -13.38
CA GLN A 170 9.02 -16.98 -13.42
C GLN A 170 8.41 -16.38 -14.68
N PRO A 171 7.26 -16.89 -15.16
CA PRO A 171 6.52 -16.26 -16.26
C PRO A 171 6.09 -14.83 -15.93
N ALA A 172 6.02 -13.95 -16.94
CA ALA A 172 5.75 -12.52 -16.78
C ALA A 172 4.50 -12.20 -15.94
N ASN A 173 3.40 -12.95 -16.13
CA ASN A 173 2.17 -12.76 -15.34
C ASN A 173 2.37 -13.03 -13.85
N LYS A 174 3.23 -14.00 -13.49
CA LYS A 174 3.60 -14.25 -12.09
C LYS A 174 4.55 -13.19 -11.57
N GLN A 175 5.50 -12.72 -12.42
CA GLN A 175 6.40 -11.64 -12.04
C GLN A 175 5.62 -10.38 -11.62
N TYR A 176 4.65 -9.94 -12.43
CA TYR A 176 3.82 -8.78 -12.11
C TYR A 176 3.01 -8.95 -10.82
N LYS A 177 2.42 -10.14 -10.62
CA LYS A 177 1.67 -10.44 -9.39
C LYS A 177 2.56 -10.34 -8.16
N ILE A 178 3.70 -11.06 -8.18
CA ILE A 178 4.61 -11.16 -7.05
C ILE A 178 5.26 -9.78 -6.77
N ALA A 179 5.66 -9.02 -7.81
CA ALA A 179 6.19 -7.67 -7.67
C ALA A 179 5.15 -6.72 -7.06
N GLY A 180 3.90 -6.75 -7.53
CA GLY A 180 2.81 -5.96 -6.98
C GLY A 180 2.52 -6.27 -5.51
N GLU A 181 2.37 -7.54 -5.15
CA GLU A 181 2.20 -7.96 -3.74
C GLU A 181 3.39 -7.49 -2.88
N THR A 182 4.60 -7.60 -3.41
CA THR A 182 5.82 -7.20 -2.69
C THR A 182 5.84 -5.71 -2.44
N LEU A 183 5.57 -4.90 -3.44
CA LEU A 183 5.58 -3.44 -3.33
C LEU A 183 4.48 -2.90 -2.41
N TYR A 184 3.29 -3.52 -2.44
CA TYR A 184 2.12 -3.01 -1.73
C TYR A 184 1.87 -3.64 -0.36
N ILE A 185 2.52 -4.77 -0.04
CA ILE A 185 2.31 -5.48 1.23
C ILE A 185 3.64 -5.64 1.98
N TYR A 186 4.63 -6.30 1.37
CA TYR A 186 5.84 -6.70 2.08
C TYR A 186 6.84 -5.56 2.29
N ALA A 187 7.01 -4.65 1.31
CA ALA A 187 7.89 -3.49 1.48
C ALA A 187 7.38 -2.53 2.57
N PRO A 188 6.08 -2.20 2.68
CA PRO A 188 5.53 -1.46 3.80
C PRO A 188 5.66 -2.16 5.15
N LEU A 189 5.46 -3.48 5.20
CA LEU A 189 5.69 -4.26 6.43
C LEU A 189 7.16 -4.19 6.86
N ALA A 190 8.09 -4.38 5.92
CA ALA A 190 9.52 -4.24 6.19
C ALA A 190 9.87 -2.82 6.68
N ASN A 191 9.24 -1.78 6.09
CA ASN A 191 9.39 -0.39 6.54
C ASN A 191 8.89 -0.19 7.99
N ARG A 192 7.72 -0.74 8.32
CA ARG A 192 7.15 -0.64 9.68
C ARG A 192 7.99 -1.36 10.72
N LEU A 193 8.60 -2.48 10.33
CA LEU A 193 9.53 -3.23 11.18
C LEU A 193 10.96 -2.63 11.19
N GLY A 194 11.19 -1.50 10.51
CA GLY A 194 12.48 -0.82 10.48
C GLY A 194 13.54 -1.50 9.60
N LEU A 195 13.19 -2.54 8.84
CA LEU A 195 14.09 -3.30 7.97
C LEU A 195 14.41 -2.52 6.69
N ASN A 196 15.06 -1.36 6.82
CA ASN A 196 15.21 -0.40 5.73
C ASN A 196 16.04 -0.93 4.54
N LYS A 197 17.05 -1.76 4.78
CA LYS A 197 17.84 -2.39 3.72
C LYS A 197 16.96 -3.32 2.88
N ILE A 198 16.25 -4.22 3.54
CA ILE A 198 15.36 -5.20 2.89
C ILE A 198 14.21 -4.49 2.17
N LYS A 199 13.57 -3.51 2.84
CA LYS A 199 12.52 -2.66 2.25
C LYS A 199 13.00 -2.02 0.94
N THR A 200 14.19 -1.40 0.94
CA THR A 200 14.74 -0.74 -0.23
C THR A 200 15.02 -1.73 -1.37
N GLU A 201 15.53 -2.92 -1.05
CA GLU A 201 15.77 -3.96 -2.04
C GLU A 201 14.46 -4.51 -2.62
N LEU A 202 13.45 -4.78 -1.78
CA LEU A 202 12.12 -5.20 -2.22
C LEU A 202 11.48 -4.17 -3.16
N GLU A 203 11.56 -2.89 -2.83
CA GLU A 203 11.06 -1.79 -3.67
C GLU A 203 11.77 -1.73 -5.03
N ASN A 204 13.10 -1.84 -5.04
CA ASN A 204 13.88 -1.80 -6.28
C ASN A 204 13.65 -3.01 -7.17
N LEU A 205 13.59 -4.21 -6.59
CA LEU A 205 13.29 -5.42 -7.34
C LEU A 205 11.85 -5.36 -7.90
N SER A 206 10.89 -4.89 -7.13
CA SER A 206 9.52 -4.70 -7.63
C SER A 206 9.48 -3.70 -8.77
N PHE A 207 10.17 -2.58 -8.64
CA PHE A 207 10.28 -1.55 -9.68
C PHE A 207 10.92 -2.09 -10.97
N LYS A 208 11.99 -2.90 -10.85
CA LYS A 208 12.65 -3.54 -11.99
C LYS A 208 11.67 -4.40 -12.81
N PHE A 209 10.76 -5.13 -12.15
CA PHE A 209 9.79 -6.00 -12.83
C PHE A 209 8.51 -5.28 -13.27
N GLU A 210 8.10 -4.24 -12.56
CA GLU A 210 6.89 -3.48 -12.93
C GLU A 210 7.16 -2.42 -13.99
N HIS A 211 8.34 -1.78 -13.98
CA HIS A 211 8.74 -0.68 -14.85
C HIS A 211 10.17 -0.86 -15.38
N PRO A 212 10.43 -1.89 -16.20
CA PRO A 212 11.80 -2.27 -16.60
C PRO A 212 12.52 -1.20 -17.41
N GLU A 213 11.82 -0.43 -18.25
CA GLU A 213 12.44 0.61 -19.09
C GLU A 213 12.86 1.83 -18.23
N GLU A 214 11.98 2.27 -17.33
CA GLU A 214 12.26 3.37 -16.40
C GLU A 214 13.38 2.99 -15.44
N TYR A 215 13.37 1.73 -14.95
CA TYR A 215 14.44 1.22 -14.09
C TYR A 215 15.80 1.30 -14.79
N LYS A 216 15.91 0.75 -16.01
CA LYS A 216 17.15 0.79 -16.81
C LYS A 216 17.61 2.21 -17.11
N SER A 217 16.67 3.11 -17.44
CA SER A 217 16.98 4.51 -17.73
C SER A 217 17.59 5.21 -16.51
N ILE A 218 17.02 5.01 -15.32
CA ILE A 218 17.52 5.60 -14.07
C ILE A 218 18.87 4.97 -13.69
N GLU A 219 19.00 3.64 -13.81
CA GLU A 219 20.23 2.91 -13.50
C GLU A 219 21.41 3.39 -14.39
N SER A 220 21.16 3.55 -15.69
CA SER A 220 22.16 4.11 -16.62
C SER A 220 22.58 5.53 -16.22
N LYS A 221 21.63 6.42 -15.94
CA LYS A 221 21.92 7.79 -15.51
C LYS A 221 22.70 7.84 -14.18
N LEU A 222 22.40 6.95 -13.25
CA LEU A 222 23.13 6.85 -12.00
C LEU A 222 24.58 6.38 -12.26
N ALA A 223 24.78 5.42 -13.16
CA ALA A 223 26.12 4.96 -13.55
C ALA A 223 26.93 6.07 -14.20
N ASP A 224 26.33 6.84 -15.12
CA ASP A 224 26.97 7.96 -15.81
C ASP A 224 27.35 9.10 -14.84
N THR A 225 26.56 9.29 -13.79
CA THR A 225 26.78 10.37 -12.81
C THR A 225 27.71 9.94 -11.66
N LYS A 226 28.05 8.67 -11.54
CA LYS A 226 28.78 8.11 -10.39
C LYS A 226 30.10 8.82 -10.11
N ALA A 227 30.96 9.01 -11.11
CA ALA A 227 32.25 9.70 -10.94
C ALA A 227 32.11 11.14 -10.42
N SER A 228 31.06 11.85 -10.89
CA SER A 228 30.74 13.22 -10.41
C SER A 228 30.23 13.20 -8.96
N LEU A 229 29.46 12.19 -8.57
CA LEU A 229 28.96 12.04 -7.20
C LEU A 229 30.09 11.66 -6.23
N ASP A 230 31.01 10.81 -6.64
CA ASP A 230 32.19 10.40 -5.85
C ASP A 230 33.09 11.61 -5.59
N SER A 231 33.39 12.41 -6.64
CA SER A 231 34.16 13.67 -6.50
C SER A 231 33.47 14.67 -5.58
N LEU A 232 32.15 14.83 -5.75
CA LEU A 232 31.37 15.73 -4.88
C LEU A 232 31.39 15.26 -3.41
N PHE A 233 31.31 13.95 -3.19
CA PHE A 233 31.37 13.36 -1.85
C PHE A 233 32.73 13.65 -1.18
N ASP A 234 33.84 13.43 -1.88
CA ASP A 234 35.18 13.64 -1.34
C ASP A 234 35.43 15.13 -1.03
N ASP A 235 35.08 16.03 -1.96
CA ASP A 235 35.19 17.47 -1.77
C ASP A 235 34.37 17.98 -0.59
N PHE A 236 33.16 17.44 -0.42
CA PHE A 236 32.23 17.83 0.65
C PHE A 236 32.64 17.28 2.00
N THR A 237 33.11 16.02 2.05
CA THR A 237 33.42 15.36 3.32
C THR A 237 34.80 15.70 3.87
N GLY A 238 35.75 16.16 3.06
CA GLY A 238 37.09 16.52 3.49
C GLY A 238 37.15 17.49 4.67
N PRO A 239 36.51 18.68 4.57
CA PRO A 239 36.44 19.63 5.69
C PRO A 239 35.67 19.08 6.91
N ILE A 240 34.66 18.22 6.70
CA ILE A 240 33.89 17.59 7.77
C ILE A 240 34.80 16.63 8.57
N LYS A 241 35.59 15.78 7.87
CA LYS A 241 36.55 14.87 8.51
C LYS A 241 37.52 15.64 9.40
N GLN A 242 38.09 16.75 8.90
CA GLN A 242 38.98 17.60 9.69
C GLN A 242 38.32 18.18 10.94
N ALA A 243 37.03 18.51 10.89
CA ALA A 243 36.31 19.02 12.04
C ALA A 243 36.05 17.91 13.08
N LEU A 244 35.66 16.73 12.65
CA LEU A 244 35.43 15.57 13.51
C LEU A 244 36.72 15.07 14.15
N ASP A 245 37.86 15.08 13.42
CA ASP A 245 39.19 14.74 13.94
C ASP A 245 39.58 15.68 15.10
N ARG A 246 39.33 16.99 14.94
CA ARG A 246 39.57 17.98 16.03
C ARG A 246 38.70 17.74 17.25
N MET A 247 37.50 17.16 17.09
CA MET A 247 36.63 16.81 18.20
C MET A 247 37.09 15.51 18.92
N GLY A 248 38.06 14.78 18.34
CA GLY A 248 38.56 13.51 18.87
C GLY A 248 37.51 12.42 18.92
N LEU A 249 36.65 12.37 17.90
CA LEU A 249 35.61 11.36 17.75
C LEU A 249 36.13 10.19 16.87
N GLU A 250 35.72 8.97 17.22
CA GLU A 250 35.77 7.83 16.31
C GLU A 250 34.53 7.88 15.42
N TYR A 251 34.72 7.91 14.10
CA TYR A 251 33.59 8.02 13.16
C TYR A 251 33.87 7.32 11.84
N GLU A 252 32.78 7.02 11.13
CA GLU A 252 32.78 6.55 9.77
C GLU A 252 31.87 7.45 8.92
N ILE A 253 32.31 7.86 7.73
CA ILE A 253 31.48 8.64 6.79
C ILE A 253 31.18 7.79 5.57
N LYS A 254 29.89 7.59 5.28
CA LYS A 254 29.41 6.80 4.14
C LYS A 254 28.63 7.68 3.16
N ALA A 255 28.88 7.47 1.87
CA ALA A 255 27.99 7.96 0.83
C ALA A 255 26.72 7.09 0.77
N ARG A 256 25.57 7.73 0.63
CA ARG A 256 24.31 7.04 0.37
C ARG A 256 23.70 7.60 -0.91
N VAL A 257 23.77 6.82 -1.97
CA VAL A 257 23.04 7.14 -3.21
C VAL A 257 21.60 6.65 -3.07
N LYS A 258 20.66 7.50 -3.45
CA LYS A 258 19.23 7.17 -3.40
C LYS A 258 18.90 6.05 -4.38
N SER A 259 18.07 5.11 -3.97
CA SER A 259 17.69 3.96 -4.79
C SER A 259 16.90 4.34 -6.04
N PRO A 260 17.01 3.57 -7.14
CA PRO A 260 16.27 3.82 -8.38
C PRO A 260 14.77 4.02 -8.17
N TYR A 261 14.12 3.16 -7.37
CA TYR A 261 12.71 3.31 -7.01
C TYR A 261 12.41 4.64 -6.30
N SER A 262 13.25 5.03 -5.33
CA SER A 262 13.06 6.28 -4.59
C SER A 262 13.22 7.52 -5.48
N ILE A 263 14.13 7.46 -6.46
CA ILE A 263 14.31 8.52 -7.47
C ILE A 263 13.08 8.59 -8.37
N TRP A 264 12.66 7.47 -8.94
CA TRP A 264 11.49 7.38 -9.79
C TRP A 264 10.21 7.88 -9.09
N ASN A 265 9.97 7.42 -7.87
CA ASN A 265 8.82 7.85 -7.07
C ASN A 265 8.83 9.37 -6.82
N LYS A 266 10.02 9.95 -6.60
CA LYS A 266 10.17 11.40 -6.45
C LYS A 266 9.93 12.15 -7.76
N MET A 267 10.42 11.62 -8.89
CA MET A 267 10.14 12.17 -10.23
C MET A 267 8.65 12.17 -10.53
N GLN A 268 7.93 11.08 -10.19
CA GLN A 268 6.48 10.97 -10.39
C GLN A 268 5.71 11.93 -9.47
N ASN A 269 5.98 11.92 -8.17
CA ASN A 269 5.21 12.70 -7.18
C ASN A 269 5.46 14.21 -7.28
N LYS A 270 6.65 14.63 -7.74
CA LYS A 270 7.01 16.06 -7.88
C LYS A 270 6.99 16.53 -9.34
N HIS A 271 6.69 15.63 -10.28
CA HIS A 271 6.71 15.91 -11.72
C HIS A 271 8.01 16.56 -12.21
N VAL A 272 9.15 16.06 -11.71
CA VAL A 272 10.50 16.56 -12.03
C VAL A 272 11.29 15.55 -12.85
N SER A 273 12.24 16.01 -13.65
CA SER A 273 13.20 15.15 -14.36
C SER A 273 14.27 14.61 -13.40
N PHE A 274 15.01 13.59 -13.83
CA PHE A 274 16.13 13.03 -13.05
C PHE A 274 17.14 14.11 -12.61
N ASP A 275 17.49 15.03 -13.49
CA ASP A 275 18.48 16.10 -13.24
C ASP A 275 18.00 17.12 -12.21
N GLN A 276 16.69 17.23 -12.01
CA GLN A 276 16.07 18.11 -11.02
C GLN A 276 15.93 17.45 -9.64
N VAL A 277 16.28 16.18 -9.50
CA VAL A 277 16.32 15.49 -8.20
C VAL A 277 17.64 15.85 -7.50
N TYR A 278 17.62 16.91 -6.69
CA TYR A 278 18.81 17.49 -6.06
C TYR A 278 19.40 16.66 -4.91
N ASP A 279 18.67 15.70 -4.32
CA ASP A 279 19.08 14.89 -3.17
C ASP A 279 19.38 13.43 -3.54
N ILE A 280 20.03 13.23 -4.68
CA ILE A 280 20.49 11.90 -5.13
C ILE A 280 21.57 11.36 -4.19
N LEU A 281 22.48 12.25 -3.75
CA LEU A 281 23.54 11.95 -2.80
C LEU A 281 23.16 12.44 -1.41
N ALA A 282 23.27 11.56 -0.42
CA ALA A 282 23.28 11.88 0.98
C ALA A 282 24.58 11.43 1.64
N VAL A 283 24.99 12.13 2.68
CA VAL A 283 26.18 11.80 3.49
C VAL A 283 25.72 11.29 4.84
N ARG A 284 26.25 10.17 5.27
CA ARG A 284 25.95 9.58 6.56
C ARG A 284 27.18 9.66 7.43
N ILE A 285 27.08 10.29 8.58
CA ILE A 285 28.12 10.36 9.61
C ILE A 285 27.69 9.42 10.74
N ILE A 286 28.46 8.34 10.92
CA ILE A 286 28.26 7.36 11.97
C ILE A 286 29.40 7.54 12.97
N PHE A 287 29.05 7.87 14.21
CA PHE A 287 30.05 8.09 15.26
C PHE A 287 29.88 7.12 16.40
N LYS A 288 30.97 6.84 17.10
CA LYS A 288 30.97 6.04 18.30
C LYS A 288 30.94 7.00 19.51
N PRO A 289 29.83 6.98 20.31
CA PRO A 289 29.71 7.88 21.43
C PRO A 289 30.72 7.55 22.53
N LYS A 290 31.27 8.59 23.17
CA LYS A 290 32.18 8.42 24.32
C LYS A 290 31.47 7.78 25.49
N LYS A 291 30.21 8.18 25.73
CA LYS A 291 29.31 7.58 26.72
C LYS A 291 27.90 7.51 26.10
N ARG A 292 27.13 6.49 26.48
CA ARG A 292 25.77 6.31 25.98
C ARG A 292 24.86 7.49 26.32
N GLU A 293 25.03 8.09 27.47
CA GLU A 293 24.23 9.23 27.96
C GLU A 293 24.53 10.52 27.18
N GLU A 294 25.71 10.62 26.55
CA GLU A 294 26.14 11.78 25.75
C GLU A 294 25.78 11.65 24.27
N GLU A 295 25.24 10.51 23.83
CA GLU A 295 24.95 10.17 22.44
C GLU A 295 24.13 11.26 21.71
N VAL A 296 23.07 11.76 22.37
CA VAL A 296 22.22 12.83 21.83
C VAL A 296 23.00 14.13 21.71
N ASN A 297 23.71 14.51 22.74
CA ASN A 297 24.50 15.76 22.75
C ASN A 297 25.60 15.75 21.69
N GLU A 298 26.26 14.60 21.47
CA GLU A 298 27.28 14.45 20.45
C GLU A 298 26.69 14.58 19.02
N CYS A 299 25.47 14.11 18.76
CA CYS A 299 24.78 14.36 17.49
C CYS A 299 24.66 15.88 17.20
N PHE A 300 24.23 16.66 18.19
CA PHE A 300 24.07 18.12 18.06
C PHE A 300 25.41 18.84 17.99
N ASN A 301 26.44 18.38 18.71
CA ASN A 301 27.79 18.94 18.64
C ASN A 301 28.38 18.76 17.24
N ILE A 302 28.20 17.60 16.62
CA ILE A 302 28.59 17.34 15.23
C ILE A 302 27.82 18.29 14.28
N TYR A 303 26.50 18.44 14.48
CA TYR A 303 25.69 19.38 13.69
C TYR A 303 26.22 20.81 13.79
N VAL A 304 26.53 21.31 14.99
CA VAL A 304 27.10 22.64 15.18
C VAL A 304 28.42 22.78 14.44
N ALA A 305 29.33 21.78 14.56
CA ALA A 305 30.62 21.80 13.90
C ALA A 305 30.51 21.87 12.37
N ILE A 306 29.62 21.06 11.76
CA ILE A 306 29.47 21.05 10.29
C ILE A 306 28.69 22.29 9.77
N SER A 307 27.83 22.87 10.59
CA SER A 307 27.09 24.11 10.26
C SER A 307 27.99 25.34 10.24
N GLN A 308 29.13 25.31 10.91
CA GLN A 308 30.16 26.34 10.79
C GLN A 308 30.95 26.27 9.46
N ILE A 309 30.97 25.09 8.81
CA ILE A 309 31.66 24.87 7.54
C ILE A 309 30.73 25.18 6.36
N TYR A 310 29.48 24.73 6.45
CA TYR A 310 28.49 24.80 5.38
C TYR A 310 27.19 25.43 5.85
N LYS A 311 26.56 26.28 5.01
CA LYS A 311 25.26 26.85 5.32
C LYS A 311 24.18 25.77 5.35
N SER A 312 23.43 25.68 6.46
CA SER A 312 22.28 24.81 6.60
C SER A 312 21.02 25.44 5.99
N HIS A 313 20.14 24.61 5.44
CA HIS A 313 18.81 25.03 5.02
C HIS A 313 17.90 25.11 6.26
N PRO A 314 17.33 26.29 6.60
CA PRO A 314 16.63 26.49 7.87
C PRO A 314 15.45 25.55 8.09
N ASP A 315 14.65 25.28 7.03
CA ASP A 315 13.41 24.49 7.14
C ASP A 315 13.64 22.97 6.97
N ARG A 316 14.90 22.53 6.90
CA ARG A 316 15.25 21.12 6.63
C ARG A 316 16.12 20.47 7.71
N LEU A 317 16.08 21.01 8.92
CA LEU A 317 16.55 20.30 10.10
C LEU A 317 15.44 19.37 10.60
N ARG A 318 15.74 18.07 10.75
CA ARG A 318 14.79 17.08 11.26
C ARG A 318 15.44 16.31 12.41
N ASP A 319 14.88 16.50 13.57
CA ASP A 319 15.33 15.88 14.82
C ASP A 319 14.56 14.55 15.05
N TRP A 320 15.10 13.48 14.51
CA TRP A 320 14.64 12.12 14.80
C TRP A 320 15.47 11.47 15.93
N VAL A 321 16.35 12.22 16.59
CA VAL A 321 17.13 11.76 17.76
C VAL A 321 16.27 11.86 19.02
N ASN A 322 15.70 13.05 19.28
CA ASN A 322 14.80 13.27 20.39
C ASN A 322 13.39 12.74 20.15
N HIS A 323 12.96 12.69 18.88
CA HIS A 323 11.64 12.23 18.46
C HIS A 323 11.77 11.10 17.45
N PRO A 324 12.09 9.86 17.88
CA PRO A 324 12.24 8.72 16.99
C PRO A 324 10.98 8.47 16.17
N LYS A 325 11.16 7.94 14.96
CA LYS A 325 10.02 7.48 14.16
C LYS A 325 9.40 6.23 14.78
N ALA A 326 8.13 5.98 14.46
CA ALA A 326 7.38 4.80 14.96
C ALA A 326 8.04 3.44 14.66
N ASN A 327 8.98 3.38 13.72
CA ASN A 327 9.79 2.20 13.43
C ASN A 327 11.15 2.18 14.18
N GLY A 328 11.32 3.01 15.20
CA GLY A 328 12.56 3.12 15.99
C GLY A 328 13.71 3.85 15.30
N TYR A 329 13.50 4.43 14.11
CA TYR A 329 14.55 5.15 13.39
C TYR A 329 14.98 6.42 14.12
N GLN A 330 16.29 6.55 14.39
CA GLN A 330 16.92 7.72 15.02
C GLN A 330 18.04 8.27 14.13
N ALA A 331 18.03 9.56 13.85
CA ALA A 331 19.12 10.31 13.22
C ALA A 331 18.82 11.80 13.27
N LEU A 332 19.83 12.65 13.28
CA LEU A 332 19.68 14.06 13.03
C LEU A 332 19.93 14.33 11.53
N HIS A 333 18.91 14.81 10.82
CA HIS A 333 19.01 15.14 9.41
C HIS A 333 19.20 16.65 9.24
N VAL A 334 20.19 17.04 8.48
CA VAL A 334 20.43 18.41 8.08
C VAL A 334 20.73 18.49 6.59
N THR A 335 20.25 19.54 5.92
CA THR A 335 20.55 19.79 4.51
C THR A 335 21.54 20.95 4.44
N LEU A 336 22.72 20.70 3.86
CA LEU A 336 23.82 21.66 3.78
C LEU A 336 24.13 22.02 2.33
N MET A 337 24.54 23.27 2.11
CA MET A 337 24.97 23.76 0.80
C MET A 337 26.44 23.44 0.55
N SER A 338 26.74 22.62 -0.45
CA SER A 338 28.12 22.37 -0.88
C SER A 338 28.76 23.61 -1.54
N LYS A 339 30.08 23.62 -1.64
CA LYS A 339 30.83 24.67 -2.37
C LYS A 339 30.47 24.77 -3.86
N GLN A 340 29.93 23.69 -4.43
CA GLN A 340 29.47 23.63 -5.82
C GLN A 340 27.99 24.07 -5.99
N GLY A 341 27.36 24.65 -4.94
CA GLY A 341 25.97 25.11 -4.99
C GLY A 341 24.92 24.00 -4.98
N ARG A 342 25.26 22.79 -4.59
CA ARG A 342 24.32 21.67 -4.47
C ARG A 342 23.94 21.42 -3.03
N TRP A 343 22.64 21.20 -2.79
CA TRP A 343 22.14 20.78 -1.49
C TRP A 343 22.44 19.29 -1.24
N ILE A 344 23.07 18.98 -0.12
CA ILE A 344 23.42 17.63 0.32
C ILE A 344 22.75 17.36 1.67
N GLU A 345 22.01 16.25 1.77
CA GLU A 345 21.46 15.78 3.03
C GLU A 345 22.56 15.07 3.83
N VAL A 346 22.75 15.50 5.07
CA VAL A 346 23.66 14.86 6.02
C VAL A 346 22.84 14.21 7.13
N GLN A 347 23.09 12.92 7.37
CA GLN A 347 22.44 12.13 8.42
C GLN A 347 23.48 11.82 9.49
N ILE A 348 23.29 12.37 10.69
CA ILE A 348 24.18 12.20 11.84
C ILE A 348 23.54 11.19 12.78
N ARG A 349 24.25 10.12 13.13
CA ARG A 349 23.77 9.08 14.02
C ARG A 349 24.93 8.31 14.67
N SER A 350 24.70 7.73 15.84
CA SER A 350 25.65 6.83 16.48
C SER A 350 25.68 5.46 15.81
N GLU A 351 26.67 4.62 16.13
CA GLU A 351 26.72 3.21 15.71
C GLU A 351 25.44 2.45 16.05
N ARG A 352 24.93 2.63 17.28
CA ARG A 352 23.66 2.01 17.72
C ARG A 352 22.48 2.49 16.89
N MET A 353 22.36 3.80 16.66
CA MET A 353 21.28 4.36 15.84
C MET A 353 21.39 3.87 14.38
N ASP A 354 22.61 3.68 13.86
CA ASP A 354 22.84 3.11 12.53
C ASP A 354 22.37 1.65 12.45
N GLU A 355 22.69 0.85 13.47
CA GLU A 355 22.27 -0.54 13.54
C GLU A 355 20.73 -0.65 13.60
N VAL A 356 20.07 0.13 14.46
CA VAL A 356 18.61 0.21 14.54
C VAL A 356 18.00 0.70 13.20
N ALA A 357 18.64 1.67 12.56
CA ALA A 357 18.15 2.18 11.28
C ALA A 357 18.27 1.18 10.12
N GLU A 358 19.23 0.27 10.13
CA GLU A 358 19.45 -0.72 9.07
C GLU A 358 18.72 -2.04 9.33
N GLN A 359 18.63 -2.49 10.59
CA GLN A 359 18.07 -3.78 10.98
C GLN A 359 16.73 -3.69 11.70
N GLY A 360 16.28 -2.47 12.03
CA GLY A 360 14.99 -2.23 12.70
C GLY A 360 14.89 -2.93 14.05
N PHE A 361 13.69 -3.41 14.35
CA PHE A 361 13.44 -4.17 15.61
C PHE A 361 14.28 -5.44 15.72
N ALA A 362 14.77 -6.00 14.61
CA ALA A 362 15.67 -7.15 14.64
C ALA A 362 17.01 -6.84 15.33
N ALA A 363 17.49 -5.59 15.32
CA ALA A 363 18.69 -5.17 16.05
C ALA A 363 18.55 -5.37 17.57
N HIS A 364 17.37 -5.14 18.14
CA HIS A 364 17.12 -5.34 19.58
C HIS A 364 17.24 -6.80 20.00
N TRP A 365 16.94 -7.74 19.11
CA TRP A 365 16.99 -9.18 19.40
C TRP A 365 18.42 -9.74 19.44
N LYS A 366 19.38 -9.03 18.81
CA LYS A 366 20.81 -9.38 18.91
C LYS A 366 21.39 -9.19 20.31
N TYR A 367 20.81 -8.31 21.12
CA TYR A 367 21.36 -7.92 22.42
C TYR A 367 20.64 -8.55 23.61
N LYS A 368 19.51 -9.27 23.37
CA LYS A 368 18.73 -9.85 24.47
C LYS A 368 19.21 -11.24 24.88
N GLU A 369 19.78 -11.34 26.06
CA GLU A 369 19.89 -12.57 26.86
C GLU A 369 18.90 -12.58 28.08
N GLY A 370 17.78 -11.84 28.04
CA GLY A 370 16.80 -11.78 29.13
C GLY A 370 15.45 -11.18 28.75
N ASP A 371 14.43 -11.47 29.59
CA ASP A 371 13.02 -11.15 29.40
C ASP A 371 12.60 -9.69 29.71
N GLU A 372 13.52 -8.72 29.71
CA GLU A 372 13.17 -7.32 29.99
C GLU A 372 12.62 -6.62 28.75
N ILE A 373 11.37 -6.16 28.86
CA ILE A 373 10.66 -5.35 27.85
C ILE A 373 11.22 -3.92 27.90
N THR A 374 11.75 -3.41 26.79
CA THR A 374 12.18 -2.01 26.66
C THR A 374 11.04 -1.11 26.17
N GLU A 375 11.14 0.21 26.35
CA GLU A 375 10.13 1.19 25.89
C GLU A 375 9.86 1.09 24.37
N ASP A 376 10.86 0.74 23.55
CA ASP A 376 10.74 0.54 22.11
C ASP A 376 9.84 -0.65 21.73
N GLU A 377 9.76 -1.70 22.58
CA GLU A 377 8.82 -2.82 22.39
C GLU A 377 7.38 -2.41 22.67
N GLY A 378 7.17 -1.36 23.45
CA GLY A 378 5.85 -0.80 23.73
C GLY A 378 5.16 -0.28 22.46
N GLU A 379 5.88 0.37 21.56
CA GLU A 379 5.33 0.86 20.28
C GLU A 379 4.99 -0.26 19.32
N LEU A 380 5.86 -1.26 19.19
CA LEU A 380 5.59 -2.45 18.37
C LEU A 380 4.36 -3.21 18.89
N ASN A 381 4.30 -3.45 20.21
CA ASN A 381 3.17 -4.13 20.83
C ASN A 381 1.86 -3.32 20.71
N ASN A 382 1.93 -1.99 20.82
CA ASN A 382 0.79 -1.11 20.58
C ASN A 382 0.31 -1.19 19.14
N TRP A 383 1.23 -1.23 18.19
CA TRP A 383 0.89 -1.40 16.77
C TRP A 383 0.29 -2.78 16.50
N LEU A 384 0.89 -3.87 17.03
CA LEU A 384 0.34 -5.23 16.91
C LEU A 384 -1.06 -5.31 17.52
N ARG A 385 -1.30 -4.67 18.66
CA ARG A 385 -2.63 -4.58 19.28
C ARG A 385 -3.62 -3.83 18.37
N THR A 386 -3.21 -2.71 17.78
CA THR A 386 -4.05 -1.96 16.83
C THR A 386 -4.41 -2.81 15.60
N ILE A 387 -3.44 -3.56 15.07
CA ILE A 387 -3.69 -4.51 13.98
C ILE A 387 -4.70 -5.59 14.43
N LYS A 388 -4.56 -6.14 15.62
CA LYS A 388 -5.49 -7.13 16.17
C LYS A 388 -6.90 -6.56 16.33
N GLU A 389 -7.03 -5.34 16.84
CA GLU A 389 -8.32 -4.64 16.94
C GLU A 389 -9.00 -4.44 15.55
N ILE A 390 -8.21 -4.17 14.50
CA ILE A 390 -8.71 -4.08 13.12
C ILE A 390 -9.14 -5.44 12.58
N LEU A 391 -8.40 -6.51 12.94
CA LEU A 391 -8.65 -7.87 12.48
C LEU A 391 -9.87 -8.51 13.14
N ASP A 392 -10.16 -8.16 14.40
CA ASP A 392 -11.30 -8.65 15.17
C ASP A 392 -12.63 -7.99 14.73
N ASP A 393 -12.57 -6.86 14.01
CA ASP A 393 -13.76 -6.20 13.46
C ASP A 393 -14.17 -6.87 12.13
N PRO A 394 -15.37 -7.49 12.04
CA PRO A 394 -15.83 -8.14 10.82
C PRO A 394 -16.10 -7.10 9.72
N GLN A 395 -15.16 -6.96 8.79
CA GLN A 395 -15.28 -6.03 7.66
C GLN A 395 -16.05 -6.67 6.51
N PRO A 396 -16.96 -5.93 5.83
CA PRO A 396 -17.79 -6.49 4.77
C PRO A 396 -17.07 -6.69 3.44
N ASP A 397 -15.89 -6.02 3.21
CA ASP A 397 -15.14 -6.12 1.96
C ASP A 397 -13.63 -6.30 2.23
N ALA A 398 -13.05 -7.27 1.50
CA ALA A 398 -11.63 -7.58 1.54
C ALA A 398 -10.74 -6.40 1.09
N MET A 399 -11.26 -5.53 0.22
CA MET A 399 -10.54 -4.34 -0.27
C MET A 399 -10.49 -3.23 0.76
N ASP A 400 -11.59 -2.98 1.48
CA ASP A 400 -11.65 -2.00 2.58
C ASP A 400 -10.69 -2.38 3.70
N PHE A 401 -10.57 -3.68 3.99
CA PHE A 401 -9.62 -4.21 4.96
C PHE A 401 -8.16 -3.95 4.54
N LEU A 402 -7.80 -4.24 3.28
CA LEU A 402 -6.45 -3.97 2.77
C LEU A 402 -6.12 -2.47 2.79
N ASP A 403 -7.08 -1.60 2.47
CA ASP A 403 -6.89 -0.15 2.51
C ASP A 403 -6.74 0.37 3.95
N ALA A 404 -7.51 -0.15 4.90
CA ALA A 404 -7.40 0.18 6.31
C ALA A 404 -6.02 -0.15 6.88
N ILE A 405 -5.48 -1.31 6.52
CA ILE A 405 -4.14 -1.72 6.95
C ILE A 405 -3.05 -0.92 6.23
N LYS A 406 -3.19 -0.67 4.94
CA LYS A 406 -2.25 0.19 4.19
C LYS A 406 -2.11 1.56 4.81
N LEU A 407 -3.21 2.21 5.18
CA LEU A 407 -3.18 3.50 5.88
C LEU A 407 -2.35 3.44 7.17
N ASN A 408 -2.39 2.32 7.91
CA ASN A 408 -1.56 2.12 9.10
C ASN A 408 -0.09 1.81 8.80
N LEU A 409 0.21 1.21 7.65
CA LEU A 409 1.57 0.83 7.26
C LEU A 409 2.36 1.98 6.61
N PHE A 410 1.67 2.84 5.84
CA PHE A 410 2.30 3.89 5.00
C PHE A 410 2.32 5.28 5.63
N ALA A 411 1.57 5.52 6.71
CA ALA A 411 1.44 6.86 7.25
C ALA A 411 2.78 7.41 7.77
N SER A 412 3.25 8.49 7.18
CA SER A 412 4.14 9.41 7.85
C SER A 412 3.39 9.99 9.05
N GLU A 413 4.05 10.15 10.20
CA GLU A 413 3.42 10.59 11.43
C GLU A 413 3.47 12.11 11.55
N ILE A 414 2.43 12.66 12.15
CA ILE A 414 2.35 14.05 12.60
C ILE A 414 2.14 14.08 14.12
N PHE A 415 2.64 15.11 14.76
CA PHE A 415 2.49 15.33 16.19
C PHE A 415 1.47 16.43 16.43
N VAL A 416 0.36 16.06 17.07
CA VAL A 416 -0.78 16.96 17.32
C VAL A 416 -0.95 17.14 18.83
N PHE A 417 -1.22 18.35 19.27
CA PHE A 417 -1.32 18.71 20.68
C PHE A 417 -2.78 18.75 21.13
N THR A 418 -3.05 18.21 22.32
CA THR A 418 -4.32 18.49 23.01
C THR A 418 -4.28 19.88 23.64
N PRO A 419 -5.43 20.46 24.04
CA PRO A 419 -5.43 21.75 24.77
C PRO A 419 -4.65 21.73 26.07
N LYS A 420 -4.42 20.53 26.66
CA LYS A 420 -3.61 20.36 27.87
C LYS A 420 -2.11 20.23 27.58
N GLY A 421 -1.69 20.30 26.33
CA GLY A 421 -0.29 20.17 25.90
C GLY A 421 0.19 18.73 25.74
N GLU A 422 -0.69 17.70 25.85
CA GLU A 422 -0.29 16.33 25.57
C GLU A 422 -0.06 16.15 24.06
N ILE A 423 1.02 15.49 23.69
CA ILE A 423 1.35 15.14 22.31
C ILE A 423 0.65 13.82 21.95
N LYS A 424 -0.04 13.83 20.80
CA LYS A 424 -0.62 12.62 20.19
C LYS A 424 -0.01 12.42 18.82
N THR A 425 0.59 11.25 18.62
CA THR A 425 1.11 10.84 17.31
C THR A 425 -0.04 10.36 16.44
N MET A 426 -0.17 10.95 15.25
CA MET A 426 -1.24 10.66 14.30
C MET A 426 -0.66 10.39 12.91
N PRO A 427 -1.32 9.56 12.08
CA PRO A 427 -0.93 9.41 10.68
C PRO A 427 -1.06 10.74 9.91
N ALA A 428 -0.11 11.06 9.03
CA ALA A 428 -0.23 12.22 8.15
C ALA A 428 -1.45 12.09 7.25
N GLY A 429 -2.19 13.21 7.09
CA GLY A 429 -3.46 13.23 6.35
C GLY A 429 -4.67 12.85 7.18
N CYS A 430 -4.52 12.57 8.48
CA CYS A 430 -5.64 12.40 9.40
C CYS A 430 -6.46 13.69 9.55
N THR A 431 -7.73 13.53 9.87
CA THR A 431 -8.69 14.62 10.04
C THR A 431 -8.94 14.92 11.53
N ALA A 432 -9.61 16.03 11.80
CA ALA A 432 -10.06 16.38 13.15
C ALA A 432 -10.99 15.30 13.74
N LEU A 433 -11.78 14.61 12.90
CA LEU A 433 -12.60 13.47 13.31
C LEU A 433 -11.74 12.27 13.74
N ASP A 434 -10.69 11.95 12.99
CA ASP A 434 -9.74 10.88 13.34
C ASP A 434 -9.11 11.14 14.71
N PHE A 435 -8.72 12.39 14.97
CA PHE A 435 -8.18 12.80 16.27
C PHE A 435 -9.19 12.61 17.41
N ALA A 436 -10.47 12.97 17.20
CA ALA A 436 -11.51 12.75 18.18
C ALA A 436 -11.65 11.27 18.57
N PHE A 437 -11.67 10.36 17.58
CA PHE A 437 -11.71 8.91 17.81
C PHE A 437 -10.41 8.36 18.40
N GLN A 438 -9.28 9.01 18.14
CA GLN A 438 -8.00 8.64 18.75
C GLN A 438 -7.99 8.91 20.26
N ILE A 439 -8.57 10.02 20.70
CA ILE A 439 -8.66 10.38 22.13
C ILE A 439 -9.63 9.42 22.83
N HIS A 440 -10.89 9.37 22.39
CA HIS A 440 -11.91 8.54 23.00
C HIS A 440 -13.09 8.32 22.04
N THR A 441 -13.63 7.09 22.02
CA THR A 441 -14.77 6.74 21.14
C THR A 441 -15.99 7.64 21.39
N PHE A 442 -16.28 8.02 22.63
CA PHE A 442 -17.37 8.94 22.97
C PHE A 442 -17.16 10.32 22.33
N LEU A 443 -15.97 10.89 22.42
CA LEU A 443 -15.66 12.17 21.78
C LEU A 443 -15.83 12.10 20.26
N GLY A 444 -15.35 11.02 19.64
CA GLY A 444 -15.51 10.78 18.22
C GLY A 444 -16.95 10.66 17.79
N SER A 445 -17.78 9.91 18.53
CA SER A 445 -19.19 9.68 18.18
C SER A 445 -20.10 10.90 18.38
N HIS A 446 -19.73 11.82 19.28
CA HIS A 446 -20.51 13.02 19.60
C HIS A 446 -19.88 14.33 19.06
N CYS A 447 -18.89 14.20 18.19
CA CYS A 447 -18.15 15.32 17.65
C CYS A 447 -18.99 16.14 16.67
N ILE A 448 -19.06 17.46 16.89
CA ILE A 448 -19.76 18.42 16.00
C ILE A 448 -18.80 19.29 15.19
N GLY A 449 -17.54 19.43 15.63
CA GLY A 449 -16.50 20.24 15.01
C GLY A 449 -15.24 20.21 15.85
N ALA A 450 -14.22 20.93 15.41
CA ALA A 450 -12.99 21.11 16.17
C ALA A 450 -12.49 22.55 16.07
N LYS A 451 -11.65 22.97 17.03
CA LYS A 451 -10.82 24.17 16.89
C LYS A 451 -9.39 23.73 16.71
N VAL A 452 -8.78 24.14 15.62
CA VAL A 452 -7.36 23.96 15.32
C VAL A 452 -6.66 25.29 15.47
N ASN A 453 -5.68 25.37 16.34
CA ASN A 453 -4.98 26.62 16.66
C ASN A 453 -5.96 27.76 16.97
N HIS A 454 -6.97 27.48 17.79
CA HIS A 454 -8.07 28.36 18.20
C HIS A 454 -9.06 28.75 17.10
N LYS A 455 -8.93 28.27 15.86
CA LYS A 455 -9.88 28.51 14.77
C LYS A 455 -10.84 27.34 14.60
N LEU A 456 -12.12 27.63 14.46
CA LEU A 456 -13.14 26.62 14.20
C LEU A 456 -12.94 26.01 12.81
N VAL A 457 -12.92 24.69 12.75
CA VAL A 457 -12.72 23.91 11.51
C VAL A 457 -13.76 22.76 11.43
N PRO A 458 -14.12 22.32 10.22
CA PRO A 458 -14.98 21.15 10.04
C PRO A 458 -14.27 19.85 10.47
N LEU A 459 -15.04 18.79 10.66
CA LEU A 459 -14.52 17.46 11.03
C LEU A 459 -13.58 16.86 9.98
N SER A 460 -13.75 17.24 8.71
CA SER A 460 -12.94 16.80 7.58
C SER A 460 -11.59 17.54 7.44
N HIS A 461 -11.32 18.55 8.28
CA HIS A 461 -10.09 19.32 8.25
C HIS A 461 -8.87 18.41 8.49
N LYS A 462 -7.89 18.45 7.58
CA LYS A 462 -6.64 17.68 7.67
C LYS A 462 -5.67 18.36 8.62
N LEU A 463 -5.19 17.60 9.61
CA LEU A 463 -4.26 18.08 10.62
C LEU A 463 -2.82 18.10 10.13
N GLN A 464 -2.03 19.01 10.68
CA GLN A 464 -0.59 19.15 10.42
C GLN A 464 0.21 18.97 11.72
N SER A 465 1.50 18.70 11.59
CA SER A 465 2.37 18.62 12.76
C SER A 465 2.51 19.99 13.43
N GLY A 466 2.31 20.02 14.74
CA GLY A 466 2.30 21.25 15.53
C GLY A 466 0.92 21.81 15.83
N ASP A 467 -0.14 21.27 15.21
CA ASP A 467 -1.51 21.74 15.47
C ASP A 467 -1.96 21.45 16.89
N GLN A 468 -2.56 22.41 17.56
CA GLN A 468 -3.30 22.23 18.81
C GLN A 468 -4.79 22.05 18.48
N VAL A 469 -5.37 20.91 18.90
CA VAL A 469 -6.73 20.53 18.51
C VAL A 469 -7.65 20.39 19.74
N GLU A 470 -8.73 21.15 19.77
CA GLU A 470 -9.82 21.07 20.73
C GLU A 470 -11.06 20.49 20.04
N ILE A 471 -11.60 19.38 20.55
CA ILE A 471 -12.78 18.72 20.00
C ILE A 471 -14.04 19.31 20.64
N LEU A 472 -15.00 19.68 19.80
CA LEU A 472 -16.32 20.16 20.23
C LEU A 472 -17.35 19.05 20.10
N THR A 473 -18.10 18.79 21.17
CA THR A 473 -19.09 17.70 21.23
C THR A 473 -20.47 18.20 21.58
N SER A 474 -21.50 17.45 21.16
CA SER A 474 -22.91 17.64 21.56
C SER A 474 -23.55 16.29 21.83
N ASN A 475 -24.33 16.21 22.91
CA ASN A 475 -25.06 14.98 23.26
C ASN A 475 -26.14 14.60 22.23
N SER A 476 -26.62 15.57 21.43
CA SER A 476 -27.58 15.34 20.36
C SER A 476 -26.96 14.87 19.05
N GLN A 477 -25.63 14.82 18.96
CA GLN A 477 -24.93 14.39 17.75
C GLN A 477 -24.87 12.87 17.69
N HIS A 478 -25.16 12.32 16.51
CA HIS A 478 -25.03 10.91 16.19
C HIS A 478 -24.04 10.71 15.03
N VAL A 479 -23.43 9.53 14.96
CA VAL A 479 -22.51 9.16 13.88
C VAL A 479 -23.26 9.14 12.54
N GLN A 480 -22.73 9.82 11.55
CA GLN A 480 -23.32 9.87 10.21
C GLN A 480 -22.60 8.93 9.25
N PRO A 481 -23.31 8.22 8.35
CA PRO A 481 -22.68 7.37 7.34
C PRO A 481 -21.67 8.10 6.45
N SER A 482 -21.88 9.40 6.18
CA SER A 482 -21.00 10.26 5.40
C SER A 482 -19.62 10.47 6.04
N TRP A 483 -19.46 10.24 7.35
CA TRP A 483 -18.19 10.40 8.06
C TRP A 483 -17.13 9.42 7.59
N ILE A 484 -17.52 8.25 7.06
CA ILE A 484 -16.62 7.26 6.49
C ILE A 484 -15.81 7.84 5.32
N ASN A 485 -16.40 8.76 4.56
CA ASN A 485 -15.79 9.31 3.35
C ASN A 485 -14.56 10.18 3.62
N PHE A 486 -14.48 10.83 4.78
CA PHE A 486 -13.37 11.70 5.13
C PHE A 486 -12.58 11.25 6.36
N ALA A 487 -13.04 10.25 7.10
CA ALA A 487 -12.20 9.57 8.08
C ALA A 487 -11.05 8.87 7.37
N SER A 488 -9.80 9.16 7.79
CA SER A 488 -8.60 8.61 7.15
C SER A 488 -8.07 7.40 7.89
N THR A 489 -8.21 7.36 9.23
CA THR A 489 -7.62 6.28 10.03
C THR A 489 -8.52 5.05 10.07
N ALA A 490 -7.89 3.86 10.04
CA ALA A 490 -8.62 2.60 10.17
C ALA A 490 -9.39 2.52 11.49
N LYS A 491 -8.81 3.02 12.59
CA LYS A 491 -9.45 3.06 13.92
C LYS A 491 -10.77 3.86 13.88
N ALA A 492 -10.75 5.06 13.28
CA ALA A 492 -11.95 5.87 13.18
C ALA A 492 -13.02 5.20 12.29
N LYS A 493 -12.60 4.68 11.12
CA LYS A 493 -13.52 3.96 10.20
C LYS A 493 -14.15 2.75 10.86
N ALA A 494 -13.36 1.90 11.52
CA ALA A 494 -13.86 0.72 12.22
C ALA A 494 -14.86 1.10 13.34
N LYS A 495 -14.56 2.12 14.14
CA LYS A 495 -15.46 2.58 15.20
C LYS A 495 -16.75 3.19 14.65
N ILE A 496 -16.67 3.99 13.58
CA ILE A 496 -17.84 4.54 12.88
C ILE A 496 -18.74 3.41 12.38
N GLN A 497 -18.17 2.43 11.68
CA GLN A 497 -18.92 1.29 11.15
C GLN A 497 -19.54 0.44 12.26
N ALA A 498 -18.80 0.18 13.35
CA ALA A 498 -19.32 -0.58 14.49
C ALA A 498 -20.53 0.12 15.14
N ILE A 499 -20.47 1.46 15.32
CA ILE A 499 -21.56 2.24 15.86
C ILE A 499 -22.78 2.18 14.93
N LEU A 500 -22.57 2.44 13.62
CA LEU A 500 -23.67 2.38 12.62
C LEU A 500 -24.33 1.00 12.53
N ARG A 501 -23.55 -0.09 12.64
CA ARG A 501 -24.08 -1.46 12.67
C ARG A 501 -24.89 -1.71 13.94
N ARG A 502 -24.42 -1.23 15.09
CA ARG A 502 -25.15 -1.37 16.35
C ARG A 502 -26.48 -0.63 16.28
N GLU A 503 -26.49 0.63 15.85
CA GLU A 503 -27.69 1.42 15.65
C GLU A 503 -28.66 0.75 14.65
N ALA A 504 -28.13 0.22 13.53
CA ALA A 504 -28.93 -0.49 12.55
C ALA A 504 -29.60 -1.77 13.13
N ARG A 505 -28.89 -2.51 14.01
CA ARG A 505 -29.47 -3.68 14.71
C ARG A 505 -30.49 -3.28 15.74
N GLU A 506 -30.28 -2.20 16.47
CA GLU A 506 -31.27 -1.67 17.45
C GLU A 506 -32.55 -1.22 16.73
N ILE A 507 -32.44 -0.51 15.61
CA ILE A 507 -33.57 -0.11 14.77
C ILE A 507 -34.29 -1.33 14.20
N GLN A 508 -33.56 -2.33 13.74
CA GLN A 508 -34.11 -3.59 13.23
C GLN A 508 -34.92 -4.31 14.33
N LYS A 509 -34.35 -4.42 15.53
CA LYS A 509 -35.02 -5.04 16.68
C LYS A 509 -36.30 -4.28 17.10
N GLN A 510 -36.24 -2.95 17.15
CA GLN A 510 -37.42 -2.12 17.38
C GLN A 510 -38.51 -2.33 16.31
N GLY A 511 -38.10 -2.46 15.04
CA GLY A 511 -39.03 -2.75 13.95
C GLY A 511 -39.70 -4.13 14.08
N GLU A 512 -38.92 -5.15 14.49
CA GLU A 512 -39.44 -6.48 14.78
C GLU A 512 -40.42 -6.47 15.96
N GLU A 513 -40.10 -5.75 17.04
CA GLU A 513 -40.95 -5.57 18.20
C GLU A 513 -42.29 -4.86 17.82
N ILE A 514 -42.20 -3.78 17.03
CA ILE A 514 -43.39 -3.04 16.53
C ILE A 514 -44.26 -3.96 15.66
N LEU A 515 -43.68 -4.72 14.75
CA LEU A 515 -44.41 -5.67 13.90
C LEU A 515 -45.06 -6.77 14.73
N SER A 516 -44.33 -7.33 15.71
CA SER A 516 -44.83 -8.36 16.62
C SER A 516 -46.04 -7.86 17.42
N GLU A 517 -45.96 -6.65 17.97
CA GLU A 517 -47.05 -6.03 18.73
C GLU A 517 -48.25 -5.75 17.82
N PHE A 518 -48.03 -5.27 16.60
CA PHE A 518 -49.09 -5.00 15.63
C PHE A 518 -49.81 -6.29 15.21
N LEU A 519 -49.11 -7.36 14.89
CA LEU A 519 -49.68 -8.65 14.50
C LEU A 519 -50.42 -9.31 15.67
N SER A 520 -49.89 -9.23 16.90
CA SER A 520 -50.50 -9.78 18.09
C SER A 520 -51.88 -9.13 18.38
N LYS A 521 -52.04 -7.82 18.14
CA LYS A 521 -53.31 -7.10 18.25
C LYS A 521 -54.40 -7.63 17.29
N HIS A 522 -53.94 -8.24 16.16
CA HIS A 522 -54.81 -8.84 15.14
C HIS A 522 -54.87 -10.37 15.21
N SER A 523 -54.40 -10.97 16.32
CA SER A 523 -54.36 -12.43 16.55
C SER A 523 -53.56 -13.18 15.48
N LEU A 524 -52.48 -12.58 14.98
CA LEU A 524 -51.52 -13.16 14.02
C LEU A 524 -50.16 -13.29 14.68
N GLU A 525 -49.41 -14.33 14.29
CA GLU A 525 -48.05 -14.54 14.74
C GLU A 525 -47.04 -14.25 13.61
N ILE A 526 -45.85 -13.81 13.98
CA ILE A 526 -44.73 -13.63 13.02
C ILE A 526 -44.31 -15.02 12.52
N ASN A 527 -44.43 -15.23 11.21
CA ASN A 527 -43.86 -16.39 10.52
C ASN A 527 -43.30 -15.97 9.14
N SER A 528 -42.51 -16.86 8.51
CA SER A 528 -41.89 -16.56 7.23
C SER A 528 -42.88 -16.15 6.15
N SER A 529 -44.07 -16.79 6.08
CA SER A 529 -45.09 -16.47 5.10
C SER A 529 -45.69 -15.08 5.28
N VAL A 530 -45.84 -14.61 6.51
CA VAL A 530 -46.32 -13.25 6.83
C VAL A 530 -45.25 -12.21 6.43
N ILE A 531 -44.01 -12.51 6.76
CA ILE A 531 -42.87 -11.63 6.41
C ILE A 531 -42.72 -11.52 4.89
N ASP A 532 -42.77 -12.64 4.17
CA ASP A 532 -42.63 -12.65 2.71
C ASP A 532 -43.72 -11.85 2.02
N LYS A 533 -44.98 -11.96 2.48
CA LYS A 533 -46.12 -11.17 1.98
C LYS A 533 -45.96 -9.67 2.25
N LEU A 534 -45.49 -9.31 3.43
CA LEU A 534 -45.20 -7.90 3.76
C LEU A 534 -44.05 -7.35 2.96
N CYS A 535 -43.00 -8.15 2.74
CA CYS A 535 -41.87 -7.77 1.86
C CYS A 535 -42.34 -7.51 0.43
N GLU A 536 -43.20 -8.40 -0.11
CA GLU A 536 -43.79 -8.23 -1.44
C GLU A 536 -44.70 -7.00 -1.51
N PHE A 537 -45.56 -6.79 -0.51
CA PHE A 537 -46.47 -5.67 -0.45
C PHE A 537 -45.79 -4.30 -0.39
N HIS A 538 -44.67 -4.21 0.38
CA HIS A 538 -43.87 -2.99 0.51
C HIS A 538 -42.70 -2.89 -0.45
N GLU A 539 -42.59 -3.80 -1.42
CA GLU A 539 -41.51 -3.84 -2.42
C GLU A 539 -40.10 -3.89 -1.80
N VAL A 540 -39.95 -4.59 -0.69
CA VAL A 540 -38.68 -4.74 0.04
C VAL A 540 -38.06 -6.13 -0.27
N GLN A 541 -36.76 -6.19 -0.57
CA GLN A 541 -36.14 -7.42 -1.02
C GLN A 541 -35.79 -8.39 0.11
N LYS A 542 -35.57 -7.89 1.32
CA LYS A 542 -35.10 -8.71 2.47
C LYS A 542 -35.90 -8.41 3.74
N PRO A 543 -36.16 -9.43 4.58
CA PRO A 543 -36.79 -9.26 5.87
C PRO A 543 -36.13 -8.20 6.77
N ASP A 544 -34.78 -8.17 6.79
CA ASP A 544 -34.04 -7.19 7.59
C ASP A 544 -34.28 -5.74 7.15
N GLU A 545 -34.52 -5.51 5.87
CA GLU A 545 -34.85 -4.19 5.33
C GLU A 545 -36.27 -3.76 5.73
N LEU A 546 -37.21 -4.71 5.75
CA LEU A 546 -38.56 -4.50 6.22
C LEU A 546 -38.57 -4.05 7.68
N PHE A 547 -37.91 -4.81 8.57
CA PHE A 547 -37.79 -4.46 9.98
C PHE A 547 -37.14 -3.10 10.19
N LYS A 548 -36.06 -2.81 9.46
CA LYS A 548 -35.42 -1.47 9.52
C LYS A 548 -36.32 -0.35 9.04
N ALA A 549 -37.12 -0.57 8.00
CA ALA A 549 -38.06 0.42 7.48
C ALA A 549 -39.21 0.69 8.47
N ILE A 550 -39.71 -0.35 9.15
CA ILE A 550 -40.71 -0.22 10.22
C ILE A 550 -40.12 0.52 11.43
N GLY A 551 -38.92 0.13 11.88
CA GLY A 551 -38.24 0.76 13.01
C GLY A 551 -37.92 2.24 12.76
N LYS A 552 -37.55 2.62 11.52
CA LYS A 552 -37.38 4.01 11.10
C LYS A 552 -38.69 4.76 10.87
N LYS A 553 -39.85 4.11 11.01
CA LYS A 553 -41.17 4.66 10.68
C LYS A 553 -41.36 5.08 9.22
N ASN A 554 -40.54 4.55 8.33
CA ASN A 554 -40.68 4.71 6.88
C ASN A 554 -41.87 3.88 6.36
N ILE A 555 -42.12 2.71 6.97
CA ILE A 555 -43.33 1.91 6.80
C ILE A 555 -44.15 2.04 8.06
N ILE A 556 -45.39 2.53 7.90
CA ILE A 556 -46.38 2.62 8.99
C ILE A 556 -47.38 1.52 8.76
N LEU A 557 -47.41 0.53 9.67
CA LEU A 557 -48.34 -0.60 9.60
C LEU A 557 -49.76 -0.16 9.76
N SER A 558 -50.66 -0.73 8.98
CA SER A 558 -52.09 -0.36 8.89
C SER A 558 -52.98 -1.58 8.62
N ASP A 559 -54.31 -1.43 8.68
CA ASP A 559 -55.26 -2.50 8.37
C ASP A 559 -55.10 -3.09 6.96
N LYS A 560 -54.50 -2.33 6.02
CA LYS A 560 -54.20 -2.82 4.67
C LYS A 560 -53.15 -3.93 4.68
N ASP A 561 -52.21 -3.88 5.60
CA ASP A 561 -51.16 -4.91 5.76
C ASP A 561 -51.84 -6.21 6.27
N ILE A 562 -52.83 -6.10 7.12
CA ILE A 562 -53.62 -7.24 7.62
C ILE A 562 -54.47 -7.85 6.49
N ASP A 563 -55.12 -7.02 5.65
CA ASP A 563 -55.92 -7.49 4.52
C ASP A 563 -55.03 -8.22 3.49
N GLU A 564 -53.78 -7.78 3.27
CA GLU A 564 -52.83 -8.44 2.38
C GLU A 564 -52.38 -9.79 2.96
N ILE A 565 -52.02 -9.84 4.24
CA ILE A 565 -51.64 -11.06 4.95
C ILE A 565 -52.78 -12.11 4.86
N ASN A 566 -54.03 -11.69 5.03
CA ASN A 566 -55.21 -12.55 5.02
C ASN A 566 -55.71 -12.91 3.60
N GLY A 567 -55.11 -12.39 2.56
CA GLY A 567 -55.49 -12.69 1.18
C GLY A 567 -56.83 -12.10 0.74
N LYS A 568 -57.33 -11.06 1.42
CA LYS A 568 -58.59 -10.37 1.08
C LYS A 568 -58.42 -9.31 0.00
N ARG A 569 -57.64 -9.61 -1.05
CA ARG A 569 -57.52 -8.73 -2.20
C ARG A 569 -58.80 -8.71 -2.99
N LYS A 570 -59.65 -7.69 -2.84
CA LYS A 570 -60.68 -7.38 -3.82
C LYS A 570 -59.98 -7.08 -5.15
N GLN A 571 -60.26 -7.90 -6.17
CA GLN A 571 -59.96 -7.60 -7.55
C GLN A 571 -60.61 -6.26 -7.91
N ASN A 572 -59.90 -5.17 -7.77
CA ASN A 572 -60.24 -3.90 -8.41
C ASN A 572 -59.30 -3.73 -9.60
N SER A 573 -59.97 -3.90 -10.76
CA SER A 573 -59.45 -3.65 -12.11
C SER A 573 -58.48 -2.49 -12.18
N ALA A 574 -57.39 -2.75 -12.86
CA ALA A 574 -56.40 -1.77 -13.33
C ALA A 574 -57.12 -0.56 -14.04
N VAL A 575 -57.25 0.51 -13.33
CA VAL A 575 -57.54 1.83 -13.93
C VAL A 575 -56.19 2.45 -14.31
N THR A 576 -55.92 2.32 -15.57
CA THR A 576 -54.80 2.92 -16.30
C THR A 576 -54.79 4.44 -16.08
N TRP A 577 -53.92 4.94 -15.25
CA TRP A 577 -53.61 6.38 -15.07
C TRP A 577 -52.83 7.00 -16.26
N ARG A 578 -53.18 6.57 -17.49
CA ARG A 578 -52.57 7.07 -18.74
C ARG A 578 -53.41 8.10 -19.45
N LYS A 579 -54.41 8.72 -18.84
CA LYS A 579 -55.30 9.64 -19.55
C LYS A 579 -55.46 11.05 -18.99
N PHE A 580 -54.53 11.55 -18.19
CA PHE A 580 -54.61 12.96 -17.77
C PHE A 580 -53.19 13.61 -17.72
N VAL A 581 -52.51 13.75 -18.82
CA VAL A 581 -51.66 14.89 -19.12
C VAL A 581 -51.74 15.19 -20.59
N PRO A 582 -52.46 16.27 -21.01
CA PRO A 582 -52.36 16.76 -22.37
C PRO A 582 -51.19 17.72 -22.51
N PHE A 583 -50.44 17.51 -23.57
CA PHE A 583 -49.65 18.53 -24.22
C PHE A 583 -48.27 18.83 -23.67
N LEU A 584 -47.28 18.07 -24.14
CA LEU A 584 -45.96 18.61 -24.53
C LEU A 584 -45.42 17.85 -25.74
N GLY A 585 -44.97 18.60 -26.71
CA GLY A 585 -44.77 18.30 -28.11
C GLY A 585 -43.96 17.04 -28.45
N LYS A 586 -44.41 16.43 -29.52
CA LYS A 586 -43.65 15.41 -30.28
C LYS A 586 -42.45 16.02 -30.96
N GLU A 587 -41.26 15.89 -30.37
CA GLU A 587 -40.05 15.87 -31.17
C GLU A 587 -39.76 14.43 -31.61
N LYS A 588 -39.79 14.22 -32.92
CA LYS A 588 -39.36 12.97 -33.55
C LYS A 588 -37.86 12.80 -33.36
N LYS A 589 -37.42 12.05 -32.34
CA LYS A 589 -36.07 11.46 -32.34
C LYS A 589 -36.10 10.24 -33.25
N LYS A 590 -35.34 10.36 -34.36
CA LYS A 590 -34.96 9.23 -35.21
C LYS A 590 -34.29 8.16 -34.34
N GLY A 591 -34.73 6.94 -34.53
CA GLY A 591 -34.22 5.78 -33.81
C GLY A 591 -32.70 5.62 -34.01
N ASN A 592 -32.00 5.56 -32.89
CA ASN A 592 -30.73 4.91 -32.84
C ASN A 592 -31.01 3.59 -32.10
N GLU A 593 -30.90 2.50 -32.84
CA GLU A 593 -30.93 1.16 -32.31
C GLU A 593 -29.86 1.03 -31.25
N ASN A 594 -30.27 0.85 -30.00
CA ASN A 594 -29.38 0.44 -28.90
C ASN A 594 -28.81 -0.96 -29.22
N LYS A 595 -27.72 -1.02 -29.98
CA LYS A 595 -26.84 -2.19 -29.98
C LYS A 595 -26.25 -2.28 -28.57
N LYS A 596 -26.64 -3.32 -27.80
CA LYS A 596 -25.98 -3.68 -26.56
C LYS A 596 -24.47 -3.77 -26.84
N PRO A 597 -23.61 -3.13 -26.07
CA PRO A 597 -22.17 -3.20 -26.28
C PRO A 597 -21.72 -4.67 -26.23
N ASN A 598 -21.03 -5.10 -27.30
CA ASN A 598 -20.54 -6.48 -27.42
C ASN A 598 -19.19 -6.59 -26.72
N TYR A 599 -19.21 -6.72 -25.40
CA TYR A 599 -18.00 -6.83 -24.59
C TYR A 599 -17.24 -8.13 -24.86
N PHE A 600 -15.90 -8.04 -24.78
CA PHE A 600 -15.03 -9.21 -24.81
C PHE A 600 -15.20 -9.98 -23.48
N ILE A 601 -15.77 -11.17 -23.58
CA ILE A 601 -16.01 -12.03 -22.41
C ILE A 601 -14.93 -13.12 -22.37
N VAL A 602 -14.19 -13.18 -21.28
CA VAL A 602 -13.15 -14.18 -21.05
C VAL A 602 -13.80 -15.54 -20.80
N LYS A 603 -13.56 -16.49 -21.69
CA LYS A 603 -14.08 -17.88 -21.58
C LYS A 603 -13.13 -18.75 -20.74
N GLU A 604 -13.65 -19.88 -20.21
CA GLU A 604 -12.83 -20.92 -19.59
C GLU A 604 -11.77 -21.42 -20.58
N GLY A 605 -10.50 -21.52 -20.12
CA GLY A 605 -9.37 -21.89 -21.00
C GLY A 605 -8.67 -20.72 -21.69
N PHE A 606 -9.07 -19.46 -21.43
CA PHE A 606 -8.37 -18.28 -21.97
C PHE A 606 -6.90 -18.24 -21.53
N ASN A 607 -6.00 -18.10 -22.51
CA ASN A 607 -4.56 -18.05 -22.23
C ASN A 607 -4.13 -16.70 -21.66
N ARG A 608 -4.13 -16.59 -20.33
CA ARG A 608 -3.77 -15.36 -19.58
C ARG A 608 -2.28 -15.00 -19.65
N LYS A 609 -1.43 -15.85 -20.27
CA LYS A 609 0.01 -15.60 -20.42
C LYS A 609 0.36 -14.76 -21.65
N LYS A 610 -0.57 -14.63 -22.59
CA LYS A 610 -0.36 -13.82 -23.78
C LYS A 610 -0.91 -12.41 -23.54
N PRO A 611 -0.20 -11.36 -24.00
CA PRO A 611 -0.71 -9.99 -23.92
C PRO A 611 -1.98 -9.85 -24.78
N ILE A 612 -2.89 -8.99 -24.34
CA ILE A 612 -4.04 -8.58 -25.11
C ILE A 612 -3.64 -7.38 -25.95
N TYR A 613 -3.93 -7.43 -27.25
CA TYR A 613 -3.71 -6.31 -28.13
C TYR A 613 -5.02 -5.52 -28.29
N ILE A 614 -4.96 -4.22 -28.00
CA ILE A 614 -6.06 -3.27 -28.18
C ILE A 614 -5.87 -2.62 -29.54
N THR A 615 -6.80 -2.88 -30.46
CA THR A 615 -6.75 -2.41 -31.86
C THR A 615 -7.94 -1.50 -32.15
N ASP A 616 -7.87 -0.73 -33.24
CA ASP A 616 -8.97 0.12 -33.71
C ASP A 616 -10.31 -0.66 -33.88
N ASP A 617 -10.24 -1.97 -34.19
CA ASP A 617 -11.42 -2.79 -34.44
C ASP A 617 -12.06 -3.38 -33.16
N ASN A 618 -11.27 -3.61 -32.11
CA ASN A 618 -11.74 -4.28 -30.88
C ASN A 618 -11.86 -3.37 -29.65
N ILE A 619 -11.46 -2.11 -29.74
CA ILE A 619 -11.46 -1.17 -28.61
C ILE A 619 -12.81 -1.06 -27.90
N ASN A 620 -13.92 -1.10 -28.65
CA ASN A 620 -15.28 -1.03 -28.12
C ASN A 620 -15.70 -2.29 -27.31
N GLN A 621 -14.87 -3.32 -27.30
CA GLN A 621 -15.10 -4.55 -26.54
C GLN A 621 -14.51 -4.47 -25.13
N PHE A 622 -13.68 -3.48 -24.86
CA PHE A 622 -13.05 -3.25 -23.56
C PHE A 622 -13.76 -2.12 -22.79
N ILE A 623 -13.57 -2.11 -21.48
CA ILE A 623 -14.08 -1.06 -20.59
C ILE A 623 -12.92 -0.15 -20.24
N PHE A 624 -13.10 1.14 -20.38
CA PHE A 624 -12.13 2.17 -20.01
C PHE A 624 -12.68 2.93 -18.80
N PRO A 625 -12.15 2.71 -17.58
CA PRO A 625 -12.69 3.31 -16.38
C PRO A 625 -12.27 4.77 -16.21
N ASP A 626 -13.15 5.58 -15.59
CA ASP A 626 -12.93 7.01 -15.36
C ASP A 626 -11.82 7.34 -14.38
N CYS A 627 -11.30 6.34 -13.65
CA CYS A 627 -10.27 6.54 -12.63
C CYS A 627 -8.89 6.90 -13.19
N CYS A 628 -8.62 6.62 -14.47
CA CYS A 628 -7.32 6.88 -15.10
C CYS A 628 -7.33 7.21 -16.59
N HIS A 629 -8.46 7.09 -17.27
CA HIS A 629 -8.63 7.41 -18.70
C HIS A 629 -7.44 6.95 -19.56
N PRO A 630 -7.18 5.64 -19.71
CA PRO A 630 -6.03 5.15 -20.46
C PRO A 630 -6.18 5.45 -21.95
N ILE A 631 -5.11 5.94 -22.55
CA ILE A 631 -5.02 6.32 -23.97
C ILE A 631 -3.94 5.50 -24.70
N PRO A 632 -3.97 5.36 -26.02
CA PRO A 632 -2.92 4.69 -26.76
C PRO A 632 -1.53 5.23 -26.45
N GLY A 633 -0.57 4.32 -26.23
CA GLY A 633 0.79 4.65 -25.81
C GLY A 633 1.00 4.75 -24.30
N ASP A 634 -0.06 4.71 -23.48
CA ASP A 634 0.10 4.53 -22.04
C ASP A 634 0.51 3.09 -21.72
N ASP A 635 1.31 2.92 -20.69
CA ASP A 635 1.61 1.59 -20.12
C ASP A 635 0.34 1.06 -19.45
N ALA A 636 -0.31 0.08 -20.08
CA ALA A 636 -1.63 -0.40 -19.70
C ALA A 636 -1.63 -1.84 -19.18
N LEU A 637 -2.62 -2.16 -18.38
CA LEU A 637 -2.96 -3.52 -17.97
C LEU A 637 -4.46 -3.77 -18.12
N GLY A 638 -4.83 -5.02 -18.39
CA GLY A 638 -6.20 -5.50 -18.38
C GLY A 638 -6.56 -6.12 -17.04
N PHE A 639 -7.76 -5.84 -16.56
CA PHE A 639 -8.34 -6.48 -15.40
C PHE A 639 -9.62 -7.22 -15.77
N ILE A 640 -9.77 -8.48 -15.36
CA ILE A 640 -10.99 -9.27 -15.59
C ILE A 640 -11.97 -8.99 -14.44
N ASP A 641 -13.08 -8.31 -14.73
CA ASP A 641 -14.11 -7.98 -13.75
C ASP A 641 -14.92 -9.20 -13.27
N GLY A 642 -15.86 -8.99 -12.33
CA GLY A 642 -16.74 -10.04 -11.80
C GLY A 642 -17.70 -10.66 -12.84
N LYS A 643 -17.85 -10.03 -14.01
CA LYS A 643 -18.68 -10.50 -15.15
C LYS A 643 -17.83 -11.06 -16.28
N ASN A 644 -16.55 -11.36 -16.03
CA ASN A 644 -15.56 -11.84 -16.98
C ASN A 644 -15.32 -10.88 -18.18
N ARG A 645 -15.55 -9.57 -18.02
CA ARG A 645 -15.21 -8.54 -19.01
C ARG A 645 -13.82 -7.98 -18.67
N ILE A 646 -13.19 -7.29 -19.62
CA ILE A 646 -11.86 -6.75 -19.46
C ILE A 646 -11.93 -5.24 -19.32
N GLU A 647 -11.43 -4.72 -18.20
CA GLU A 647 -11.23 -3.30 -17.92
C GLU A 647 -9.77 -2.95 -18.16
N ILE A 648 -9.51 -1.87 -18.92
CA ILE A 648 -8.16 -1.41 -19.23
C ILE A 648 -7.80 -0.24 -18.32
N HIS A 649 -6.74 -0.39 -17.55
CA HIS A 649 -6.22 0.66 -16.68
C HIS A 649 -4.81 1.07 -17.07
N LYS A 650 -4.40 2.30 -16.76
CA LYS A 650 -2.98 2.66 -16.73
C LYS A 650 -2.30 1.86 -15.64
N ARG A 651 -1.08 1.38 -15.87
CA ARG A 651 -0.31 0.62 -14.89
C ARG A 651 0.04 1.46 -13.66
N SER A 652 0.16 2.78 -13.81
CA SER A 652 0.36 3.76 -12.73
C SER A 652 -0.90 4.11 -11.94
N CYS A 653 -2.09 3.66 -12.37
CA CYS A 653 -3.35 3.99 -11.72
C CYS A 653 -3.41 3.44 -10.28
N PRO A 654 -3.81 4.25 -9.27
CA PRO A 654 -3.98 3.78 -7.90
C PRO A 654 -4.99 2.64 -7.76
N VAL A 655 -6.06 2.65 -8.58
CA VAL A 655 -7.05 1.56 -8.61
C VAL A 655 -6.43 0.30 -9.19
N ALA A 656 -5.66 0.40 -10.29
CA ALA A 656 -4.93 -0.74 -10.86
C ALA A 656 -3.93 -1.34 -9.87
N ALA A 657 -3.27 -0.50 -9.08
CA ALA A 657 -2.37 -0.94 -8.02
C ALA A 657 -3.11 -1.77 -6.95
N LYS A 658 -4.30 -1.33 -6.55
CA LYS A 658 -5.19 -2.08 -5.63
C LYS A 658 -5.65 -3.41 -6.25
N LEU A 659 -6.09 -3.37 -7.52
CA LEU A 659 -6.51 -4.57 -8.24
C LEU A 659 -5.38 -5.60 -8.38
N LYS A 660 -4.14 -5.16 -8.62
CA LYS A 660 -2.96 -6.04 -8.62
C LYS A 660 -2.76 -6.74 -7.28
N SER A 661 -2.87 -6.01 -6.17
CA SER A 661 -2.64 -6.57 -4.83
C SER A 661 -3.77 -7.47 -4.34
N GLY A 662 -5.03 -7.20 -4.76
CA GLY A 662 -6.20 -7.97 -4.35
C GLY A 662 -6.55 -9.13 -5.30
N TYR A 663 -6.36 -8.93 -6.62
CA TYR A 663 -6.86 -9.82 -7.68
C TYR A 663 -5.81 -10.13 -8.74
N GLY A 664 -4.54 -10.30 -8.35
CA GLY A 664 -3.42 -10.44 -9.29
C GLY A 664 -3.56 -11.53 -10.36
N ASN A 665 -4.34 -12.59 -10.09
CA ASN A 665 -4.64 -13.65 -11.05
C ASN A 665 -5.70 -13.25 -12.10
N ARG A 666 -6.36 -12.10 -11.96
CA ARG A 666 -7.28 -11.50 -12.94
C ARG A 666 -6.61 -10.39 -13.77
N ILE A 667 -5.32 -10.15 -13.54
CA ILE A 667 -4.54 -9.17 -14.30
C ILE A 667 -4.00 -9.80 -15.58
N LEU A 668 -4.05 -9.03 -16.66
CA LEU A 668 -3.56 -9.37 -17.98
C LEU A 668 -2.61 -8.28 -18.45
N ASP A 669 -1.60 -8.65 -19.22
CA ASP A 669 -0.78 -7.68 -19.93
C ASP A 669 -1.59 -7.12 -21.12
N ALA A 670 -1.65 -5.79 -21.26
CA ALA A 670 -2.39 -5.12 -22.33
C ALA A 670 -1.44 -4.23 -23.12
N LYS A 671 -1.49 -4.33 -24.45
CA LYS A 671 -0.66 -3.56 -25.37
C LYS A 671 -1.53 -2.86 -26.40
N TRP A 672 -1.19 -1.62 -26.72
CA TRP A 672 -1.82 -0.86 -27.75
C TRP A 672 -1.23 -1.20 -29.12
N ASP A 673 -2.12 -1.45 -30.09
CA ASP A 673 -1.79 -1.66 -31.51
C ASP A 673 -2.80 -0.85 -32.34
N MET A 674 -2.64 0.48 -32.30
CA MET A 674 -3.59 1.47 -32.83
C MET A 674 -2.93 2.33 -33.90
N HIS A 675 -3.71 2.76 -34.87
CA HIS A 675 -3.23 3.49 -36.07
C HIS A 675 -3.72 4.94 -36.14
N LYS A 676 -3.87 5.64 -35.00
CA LYS A 676 -4.31 7.06 -34.93
C LYS A 676 -5.64 7.37 -35.59
N LYS A 677 -6.56 6.41 -35.66
CA LYS A 677 -7.89 6.62 -36.29
C LYS A 677 -8.95 7.14 -35.32
N LEU A 678 -8.74 6.96 -34.04
CA LEU A 678 -9.68 7.32 -32.96
C LEU A 678 -9.12 8.45 -32.10
N LEU A 679 -10.03 9.22 -31.50
CA LEU A 679 -9.72 10.31 -30.59
C LEU A 679 -10.10 9.90 -29.17
N PHE A 680 -9.23 10.24 -28.22
CA PHE A 680 -9.35 9.96 -26.80
C PHE A 680 -9.35 11.25 -25.99
N ASP A 681 -10.04 11.25 -24.85
CA ASP A 681 -10.07 12.40 -23.97
C ASP A 681 -8.83 12.38 -23.05
N ALA A 682 -8.10 13.48 -23.03
CA ALA A 682 -6.98 13.71 -22.12
C ALA A 682 -7.16 15.01 -21.37
N VAL A 683 -6.77 15.04 -20.09
CA VAL A 683 -6.86 16.21 -19.22
C VAL A 683 -5.47 16.69 -18.88
N ILE A 684 -5.20 17.96 -19.14
CA ILE A 684 -3.95 18.65 -18.81
C ILE A 684 -4.26 19.75 -17.79
N GLU A 685 -3.60 19.74 -16.67
CA GLU A 685 -3.61 20.81 -15.68
C GLU A 685 -2.50 21.80 -16.01
N ILE A 686 -2.82 23.09 -15.98
CA ILE A 686 -1.89 24.19 -16.21
C ILE A 686 -1.95 25.18 -15.07
N LYS A 687 -0.77 25.69 -14.64
CA LYS A 687 -0.66 26.68 -13.59
C LYS A 687 0.41 27.71 -13.95
N GLY A 688 0.16 28.97 -13.67
CA GLY A 688 1.11 30.02 -14.01
C GLY A 688 0.71 31.39 -13.52
N ILE A 689 1.43 32.42 -13.99
CA ILE A 689 1.17 33.82 -13.66
C ILE A 689 0.07 34.34 -14.57
N ASP A 690 -0.99 34.91 -13.97
CA ASP A 690 -2.09 35.51 -14.73
C ASP A 690 -1.62 36.79 -15.45
N ARG A 691 -1.88 36.84 -16.75
CA ARG A 691 -1.62 38.03 -17.58
C ARG A 691 -2.61 38.12 -18.73
N ILE A 692 -2.81 39.32 -19.21
CA ILE A 692 -3.67 39.57 -20.37
C ILE A 692 -3.15 38.80 -21.59
N GLY A 693 -4.04 38.02 -22.23
CA GLY A 693 -3.72 37.24 -23.43
C GLY A 693 -3.27 35.77 -23.16
N MET A 694 -3.03 35.38 -21.91
CA MET A 694 -2.57 34.03 -21.55
C MET A 694 -3.46 32.93 -22.13
N LEU A 695 -4.77 32.99 -21.92
CA LEU A 695 -5.70 32.00 -22.43
C LEU A 695 -5.68 31.96 -23.97
N ASN A 696 -5.55 33.11 -24.62
CA ASN A 696 -5.48 33.18 -26.07
C ASN A 696 -4.23 32.48 -26.60
N GLU A 697 -3.06 32.72 -25.99
CA GLU A 697 -1.81 32.03 -26.40
C GLU A 697 -1.88 30.52 -26.17
N VAL A 698 -2.41 30.08 -25.02
CA VAL A 698 -2.61 28.64 -24.72
C VAL A 698 -3.53 27.99 -25.73
N THR A 699 -4.66 28.62 -26.04
CA THR A 699 -5.62 28.07 -27.02
C THR A 699 -5.08 28.12 -28.45
N GLN A 700 -4.32 29.16 -28.82
CA GLN A 700 -3.67 29.27 -30.12
C GLN A 700 -2.64 28.16 -30.32
N VAL A 701 -1.79 27.89 -29.34
CA VAL A 701 -0.83 26.77 -29.41
C VAL A 701 -1.51 25.44 -29.60
N ILE A 702 -2.66 25.20 -28.94
CA ILE A 702 -3.34 23.91 -28.98
C ILE A 702 -4.15 23.79 -30.28
N SER A 703 -4.97 24.81 -30.63
CA SER A 703 -5.92 24.73 -31.72
C SER A 703 -5.30 25.10 -33.07
N ASP A 704 -4.52 26.17 -33.13
CA ASP A 704 -4.00 26.68 -34.43
C ASP A 704 -2.69 26.01 -34.80
N GLU A 705 -1.74 25.85 -33.87
CA GLU A 705 -0.45 25.27 -34.19
C GLU A 705 -0.46 23.72 -34.20
N LEU A 706 -1.21 23.11 -33.29
CA LEU A 706 -1.26 21.64 -33.14
C LEU A 706 -2.49 21.01 -33.73
N ASN A 707 -3.48 21.80 -34.16
CA ASN A 707 -4.76 21.35 -34.70
C ASN A 707 -5.49 20.35 -33.80
N VAL A 708 -5.40 20.58 -32.47
CA VAL A 708 -6.04 19.74 -31.47
C VAL A 708 -7.35 20.38 -31.00
N ASN A 709 -8.40 19.58 -30.91
CA ASN A 709 -9.71 20.07 -30.48
C ASN A 709 -9.76 20.14 -28.94
N ILE A 710 -10.12 21.33 -28.42
CA ILE A 710 -10.33 21.57 -27.00
C ILE A 710 -11.80 21.29 -26.69
N HIS A 711 -12.06 20.32 -25.83
CA HIS A 711 -13.42 19.96 -25.41
C HIS A 711 -13.95 20.86 -24.29
N ARG A 712 -13.10 21.14 -23.29
CA ARG A 712 -13.44 22.03 -22.17
C ARG A 712 -12.18 22.74 -21.67
N VAL A 713 -12.37 23.99 -21.25
CA VAL A 713 -11.36 24.78 -20.51
C VAL A 713 -11.99 25.27 -19.23
N THR A 714 -11.33 25.05 -18.13
CA THR A 714 -11.69 25.62 -16.83
C THR A 714 -10.48 26.40 -16.31
N LEU A 715 -10.67 27.67 -16.00
CA LEU A 715 -9.61 28.54 -15.44
C LEU A 715 -10.16 29.27 -14.22
N SER A 716 -9.38 29.31 -13.16
CA SER A 716 -9.59 30.17 -12.00
C SER A 716 -8.36 31.01 -11.78
N CYS A 717 -8.55 32.30 -11.47
CA CYS A 717 -7.48 33.24 -11.20
C CYS A 717 -7.66 33.80 -9.80
N GLU A 718 -6.64 33.61 -8.94
CA GLU A 718 -6.60 34.16 -7.59
C GLU A 718 -5.23 34.80 -7.35
N GLU A 719 -5.22 36.05 -6.85
CA GLU A 719 -4.02 36.78 -6.46
C GLU A 719 -2.89 36.82 -7.52
N GLY A 720 -3.24 36.89 -8.82
CA GLY A 720 -2.29 36.96 -9.93
C GLY A 720 -1.70 35.61 -10.34
N ILE A 721 -2.22 34.48 -9.81
CA ILE A 721 -1.91 33.14 -10.23
C ILE A 721 -3.16 32.53 -10.85
N PHE A 722 -3.01 31.89 -12.02
CA PHE A 722 -4.10 31.10 -12.58
C PHE A 722 -3.83 29.60 -12.39
N ASP A 723 -4.90 28.87 -12.19
CA ASP A 723 -4.96 27.41 -12.14
C ASP A 723 -6.07 26.96 -13.10
N GLY A 724 -5.80 25.99 -13.95
CA GLY A 724 -6.78 25.58 -14.93
C GLY A 724 -6.61 24.16 -15.46
N THR A 725 -7.69 23.63 -16.02
CA THR A 725 -7.72 22.33 -16.68
C THR A 725 -8.16 22.46 -18.12
N LEU A 726 -7.50 21.72 -18.99
CA LEU A 726 -7.76 21.60 -20.41
C LEU A 726 -8.16 20.17 -20.72
N GLU A 727 -9.40 19.94 -21.15
CA GLU A 727 -9.86 18.65 -21.66
C GLU A 727 -9.70 18.65 -23.19
N LEU A 728 -8.82 17.78 -23.69
CA LEU A 728 -8.41 17.75 -25.10
C LEU A 728 -8.78 16.43 -25.75
N ARG A 729 -9.03 16.45 -27.06
CA ARG A 729 -9.21 15.25 -27.87
C ARG A 729 -7.95 14.95 -28.67
N ILE A 730 -7.30 13.86 -28.39
CA ILE A 730 -5.99 13.47 -28.90
C ILE A 730 -6.00 12.02 -29.40
N HIS A 731 -4.98 11.61 -30.16
CA HIS A 731 -4.89 10.25 -30.67
C HIS A 731 -4.10 9.32 -29.73
N ASP A 732 -3.02 9.83 -29.13
CA ASP A 732 -2.11 9.03 -28.32
C ASP A 732 -1.32 9.88 -27.32
N ARG A 733 -0.46 9.20 -26.54
CA ARG A 733 0.40 9.82 -25.55
C ARG A 733 1.46 10.75 -26.14
N ASP A 734 1.89 10.53 -27.38
CA ASP A 734 2.90 11.39 -28.01
C ASP A 734 2.30 12.75 -28.39
N ASP A 735 1.01 12.80 -28.73
CA ASP A 735 0.28 14.04 -28.91
C ASP A 735 0.28 14.85 -27.58
N VAL A 736 0.01 14.19 -26.43
CA VAL A 736 0.09 14.86 -25.10
C VAL A 736 1.48 15.42 -24.84
N ARG A 737 2.53 14.63 -25.10
CA ARG A 737 3.92 15.07 -24.89
C ARG A 737 4.25 16.28 -25.76
N THR A 738 3.78 16.28 -27.01
CA THR A 738 4.00 17.38 -27.96
C THR A 738 3.28 18.65 -27.49
N ILE A 739 2.03 18.52 -27.05
CA ILE A 739 1.24 19.63 -26.49
C ILE A 739 1.94 20.20 -25.25
N MET A 740 2.28 19.37 -24.28
CA MET A 740 2.97 19.81 -23.07
C MET A 740 4.33 20.46 -23.36
N GLY A 741 5.07 19.93 -24.35
CA GLY A 741 6.36 20.48 -24.80
C GLY A 741 6.24 21.89 -25.43
N LYS A 742 5.15 22.15 -26.18
CA LYS A 742 4.88 23.48 -26.74
C LYS A 742 4.33 24.45 -25.71
N LEU A 743 3.41 23.98 -24.85
CA LEU A 743 2.87 24.80 -23.76
C LEU A 743 3.94 25.29 -22.78
N LYS A 744 4.99 24.49 -22.54
CA LYS A 744 6.14 24.92 -21.72
C LYS A 744 6.88 26.15 -22.26
N LYS A 745 6.69 26.49 -23.52
CA LYS A 745 7.31 27.67 -24.15
C LYS A 745 6.46 28.94 -24.02
N VAL A 746 5.22 28.80 -23.57
CA VAL A 746 4.33 29.95 -23.35
C VAL A 746 4.81 30.69 -22.10
N GLU A 747 5.09 31.98 -22.26
CA GLU A 747 5.59 32.83 -21.19
C GLU A 747 4.56 32.95 -20.06
N GLY A 748 4.97 32.73 -18.81
CA GLY A 748 4.10 32.78 -17.63
C GLY A 748 3.53 31.42 -17.21
N LEU A 749 3.54 30.38 -18.04
CA LEU A 749 3.22 29.00 -17.64
C LEU A 749 4.37 28.40 -16.81
N GLN A 750 4.09 28.02 -15.57
CA GLN A 750 5.08 27.49 -14.65
C GLN A 750 4.95 25.98 -14.44
N GLU A 751 3.72 25.47 -14.41
CA GLU A 751 3.45 24.07 -14.14
C GLU A 751 2.45 23.53 -15.16
N ILE A 752 2.79 22.38 -15.77
CA ILE A 752 1.93 21.69 -16.75
C ILE A 752 1.98 20.21 -16.41
N LYS A 753 0.83 19.64 -16.14
CA LYS A 753 0.69 18.23 -15.74
C LYS A 753 -0.41 17.55 -16.56
N GLN A 754 -0.19 16.31 -16.94
CA GLN A 754 -1.29 15.45 -17.38
C GLN A 754 -1.97 14.90 -16.11
N ILE A 755 -3.29 15.10 -15.97
CA ILE A 755 -4.06 14.46 -14.91
C ILE A 755 -4.24 12.98 -15.29
N LEU A 756 -4.01 12.10 -14.32
CA LEU A 756 -4.08 10.65 -14.49
C LEU A 756 -5.48 10.19 -14.87
#